data_37cab97ae973551aea5496213469bb85
#
_entry.id   37cab97ae973551aea5496213469bb85
#
_cell.length_a   1.000
_cell.length_b   1.000
_cell.length_c   1.000
_cell.angle_alpha   90.00
_cell.angle_beta   90.00
_cell.angle_gamma   90.00
#
_symmetry.space_group_name_H-M   'P 1'
#
loop_
_entity.id
_entity.type
_entity.pdbx_description
1 polymer ?
#
loop_
_entity_poly.entity_id
_entity_poly.type
_entity_poly.pdbx_seq_one_letter_code
_entity_poly.pdbx_strand_id
1 'polypeptide(L)'
;MHRLFFVVLFLINTSVQAQDSLQTQWVSTIIEASSEQSPRQYSAEQLIGKPNVTPGTGANPNAWMPFREDKEEYVKVGFEVPIRIRQIAIAECYNPGAIYQIYVYDKSDNEFLINTFEPGPIELESRLLHIFFDLTEYEVAAVKVVLQCDAVPGYPAIDAIAISSSTLQVQQEVQVYEAAIVNANPERLSETVNSIYDELKPLVTPDGKTLLFSRQFHPENTGGEEDPEDIWFSQWNEETQEWMEAENMGAPLNTKGPNYISSISPDGNSVIITLGNRYTRNGKMKAGVSMSSRTSQGWTNPKPFKIVKEFNTSENSNYFLANNREVLLMSVQGNPTFGARDLYVSFLMDDGRWSEPLNLGGDINTALEETAPFLAADDKTLYFSSDGITGYGKQDIFISRRLDDTWTNWSEPENLGPQINSIDDDSFFNIPPTGEYGYFSRNSNGSNSDIFRFELPKEHQPDAVVTVRGVVYNTKTQKPMQARIFYERLPEGKEIGTIDSDPFTGEYQIILPSGAEYGYLAEAEGYVAINANVDLTDTEDYGEFTKDLFLVPIETGAKVRLNNIFFDFDKSTLKEASFPELKRVIQMMKENPDVRLSIEGHTDNIGTVAYNVKLSERRAAAVVKYLKENDIDMNRLETKGWGKSKPLVSNDDEIGGREINRRVEFIILED
;
A
#
# COMPACT_ATOMS: atom_id res chain seq x y z
N MET A 1 30.61 66.72 11.34
CA MET A 1 31.36 65.47 11.43
C MET A 1 30.48 64.30 10.94
N HIS A 2 30.60 64.00 9.64
CA HIS A 2 29.90 62.89 9.01
C HIS A 2 30.74 61.62 9.20
N ARG A 3 30.14 60.56 9.76
CA ARG A 3 30.71 59.21 9.71
C ARG A 3 29.93 58.40 8.68
N LEU A 4 30.59 58.09 7.56
CA LEU A 4 30.21 57.07 6.61
C LEU A 4 30.35 55.70 7.24
N PHE A 5 29.29 54.90 7.26
CA PHE A 5 29.36 53.49 7.51
C PHE A 5 29.41 52.72 6.15
N PHE A 6 30.52 52.09 5.90
CA PHE A 6 30.67 51.11 4.81
C PHE A 6 29.99 49.79 5.24
N VAL A 7 28.93 49.41 4.55
CA VAL A 7 28.37 48.05 4.64
C VAL A 7 29.09 47.22 3.58
N VAL A 8 29.94 46.30 4.05
CA VAL A 8 30.54 45.26 3.19
C VAL A 8 29.52 44.13 3.09
N LEU A 9 28.90 44.01 1.91
CA LEU A 9 28.07 42.86 1.54
C LEU A 9 29.00 41.64 1.30
N PHE A 10 28.97 40.67 2.21
CA PHE A 10 29.49 39.32 1.92
C PHE A 10 28.45 38.58 1.09
N LEU A 11 28.65 38.52 -0.23
CA LEU A 11 28.01 37.55 -1.11
C LEU A 11 28.68 36.18 -0.83
N ILE A 12 28.07 35.39 0.01
CA ILE A 12 28.41 33.97 0.14
C ILE A 12 27.81 33.28 -1.08
N ASN A 13 28.68 32.75 -1.94
CA ASN A 13 28.34 31.90 -3.06
C ASN A 13 27.65 30.62 -2.55
N THR A 14 26.36 30.50 -2.70
CA THR A 14 25.57 29.28 -2.54
C THR A 14 25.42 28.53 -3.88
N SER A 15 26.49 28.35 -4.62
CA SER A 15 26.46 27.68 -5.93
C SER A 15 27.31 26.39 -5.97
N VAL A 16 27.56 25.73 -4.82
CA VAL A 16 28.39 24.52 -4.78
C VAL A 16 27.59 23.24 -4.59
N GLN A 17 26.34 23.27 -4.15
CA GLN A 17 25.58 22.04 -3.86
C GLN A 17 24.66 21.53 -4.99
N ALA A 18 24.46 22.30 -6.08
CA ALA A 18 23.63 21.87 -7.22
C ALA A 18 24.43 21.25 -8.37
N GLN A 19 25.75 21.13 -8.27
CA GLN A 19 26.63 20.65 -9.34
C GLN A 19 27.17 19.24 -9.12
N ASP A 20 27.04 18.66 -7.93
CA ASP A 20 27.59 17.34 -7.61
C ASP A 20 26.69 16.18 -8.05
N SER A 21 25.38 16.34 -8.14
CA SER A 21 24.44 15.30 -8.58
C SER A 21 24.52 14.96 -10.08
N LEU A 22 25.13 15.82 -10.91
CA LEU A 22 25.35 15.60 -12.34
C LEU A 22 26.72 14.96 -12.66
N GLN A 23 27.54 14.67 -11.69
CA GLN A 23 28.91 14.19 -11.92
C GLN A 23 29.01 12.69 -12.23
N THR A 24 28.05 11.89 -11.78
CA THR A 24 28.02 10.44 -12.03
C THR A 24 26.65 10.02 -12.55
N GLN A 25 26.65 9.21 -13.59
CA GLN A 25 25.42 8.61 -14.14
C GLN A 25 25.63 7.11 -14.34
N TRP A 26 24.61 6.35 -14.02
CA TRP A 26 24.50 4.93 -14.32
C TRP A 26 23.75 4.74 -15.65
N VAL A 27 23.82 3.55 -16.22
CA VAL A 27 23.14 3.21 -17.48
C VAL A 27 21.65 3.52 -17.37
N SER A 28 21.09 4.19 -18.39
CA SER A 28 19.65 4.46 -18.51
C SER A 28 19.00 3.71 -19.66
N THR A 29 19.78 3.24 -20.65
CA THR A 29 19.24 2.53 -21.81
C THR A 29 20.24 1.52 -22.35
N ILE A 30 19.73 0.41 -22.88
CA ILE A 30 20.51 -0.55 -23.66
C ILE A 30 20.40 -0.20 -25.15
N ILE A 31 21.53 0.03 -25.80
CA ILE A 31 21.56 0.35 -27.23
C ILE A 31 21.71 -0.92 -28.03
N GLU A 32 22.64 -1.81 -27.63
CA GLU A 32 22.94 -3.05 -28.33
C GLU A 32 23.64 -4.02 -27.39
N ALA A 33 23.31 -5.31 -27.47
CA ALA A 33 24.08 -6.41 -26.89
C ALA A 33 24.33 -7.49 -27.95
N SER A 34 25.52 -8.06 -27.97
CA SER A 34 25.88 -9.11 -28.93
C SER A 34 25.12 -10.42 -28.64
N SER A 35 24.92 -10.73 -27.39
CA SER A 35 24.10 -11.84 -26.91
C SER A 35 23.72 -11.68 -25.46
N GLU A 36 22.74 -12.48 -24.98
CA GLU A 36 22.30 -12.58 -23.60
C GLU A 36 21.76 -13.99 -23.32
N GLN A 37 21.83 -14.45 -22.09
CA GLN A 37 21.43 -15.82 -21.77
C GLN A 37 19.90 -16.00 -21.85
N SER A 38 19.14 -14.95 -21.53
CA SER A 38 17.69 -14.96 -21.57
C SER A 38 17.18 -13.53 -21.75
N PRO A 39 16.01 -13.31 -22.32
CA PRO A 39 15.48 -11.96 -22.53
C PRO A 39 14.99 -11.25 -21.24
N ARG A 40 15.17 -11.85 -20.07
CA ARG A 40 14.79 -11.27 -18.79
C ARG A 40 15.88 -11.46 -17.74
N GLN A 41 16.11 -12.70 -17.31
CA GLN A 41 17.22 -13.05 -16.43
C GLN A 41 18.53 -13.05 -17.21
N TYR A 42 19.59 -12.51 -16.65
CA TYR A 42 20.89 -12.36 -17.32
C TYR A 42 20.86 -11.54 -18.63
N SER A 43 19.83 -10.73 -18.83
CA SER A 43 19.69 -9.88 -20.01
C SER A 43 20.51 -8.61 -19.89
N ALA A 44 20.72 -7.92 -21.01
CA ALA A 44 21.40 -6.64 -21.02
C ALA A 44 20.60 -5.55 -20.26
N GLU A 45 19.27 -5.68 -20.16
CA GLU A 45 18.42 -4.76 -19.40
C GLU A 45 18.78 -4.72 -17.91
N GLN A 46 19.41 -5.76 -17.37
CA GLN A 46 19.88 -5.80 -15.98
C GLN A 46 21.03 -4.82 -15.70
N LEU A 47 21.64 -4.21 -16.73
CA LEU A 47 22.63 -3.14 -16.57
C LEU A 47 22.05 -1.76 -16.29
N ILE A 48 20.72 -1.61 -16.37
CA ILE A 48 20.06 -0.31 -16.16
C ILE A 48 20.04 0.01 -14.66
N GLY A 49 20.54 1.21 -14.33
CA GLY A 49 20.58 1.68 -12.94
C GLY A 49 21.88 1.42 -12.22
N LYS A 50 21.84 1.49 -10.90
CA LYS A 50 23.00 1.23 -10.01
C LYS A 50 23.24 -0.27 -9.87
N PRO A 51 24.48 -0.69 -9.49
CA PRO A 51 24.72 -2.10 -9.25
C PRO A 51 23.83 -2.63 -8.13
N ASN A 52 23.24 -3.79 -8.35
CA ASN A 52 22.38 -4.46 -7.39
C ASN A 52 22.87 -5.87 -7.00
N VAL A 53 23.98 -6.32 -7.57
CA VAL A 53 24.65 -7.59 -7.23
C VAL A 53 25.99 -7.34 -6.56
N THR A 54 26.81 -6.44 -7.11
CA THR A 54 28.14 -6.12 -6.58
C THR A 54 27.99 -5.27 -5.28
N PRO A 55 28.68 -5.61 -4.16
CA PRO A 55 29.82 -6.52 -4.00
C PRO A 55 29.49 -8.00 -3.77
N GLY A 56 28.25 -8.45 -3.96
CA GLY A 56 27.90 -9.86 -3.90
C GLY A 56 28.63 -10.67 -4.97
N THR A 57 28.56 -12.00 -4.87
CA THR A 57 29.32 -12.92 -5.68
C THR A 57 28.48 -14.02 -6.26
N GLY A 58 28.88 -14.49 -7.45
CA GLY A 58 28.27 -15.62 -8.13
C GLY A 58 27.44 -15.23 -9.35
N ALA A 59 26.95 -16.25 -10.05
CA ALA A 59 26.06 -16.06 -11.18
C ALA A 59 24.68 -15.57 -10.65
N ASN A 60 24.38 -14.32 -10.89
CA ASN A 60 23.14 -13.68 -10.42
C ASN A 60 22.29 -13.24 -11.62
N PRO A 61 21.01 -13.60 -11.69
CA PRO A 61 20.12 -13.22 -12.80
C PRO A 61 19.90 -11.71 -12.98
N ASN A 62 20.21 -10.87 -11.98
CA ASN A 62 20.20 -9.41 -12.06
C ASN A 62 21.45 -8.81 -12.74
N ALA A 63 22.32 -9.62 -13.33
CA ALA A 63 23.48 -9.15 -14.08
C ALA A 63 23.41 -9.57 -15.55
N TRP A 64 23.95 -8.76 -16.46
CA TRP A 64 24.07 -9.19 -17.82
C TRP A 64 25.15 -10.27 -17.95
N MET A 65 24.78 -11.39 -18.57
CA MET A 65 25.66 -12.50 -18.87
C MET A 65 25.52 -12.87 -20.35
N PRO A 66 26.62 -12.83 -21.16
CA PRO A 66 26.54 -13.22 -22.56
C PRO A 66 26.21 -14.71 -22.74
N PHE A 67 25.53 -15.04 -23.82
CA PHE A 67 25.13 -16.44 -24.10
C PHE A 67 26.33 -17.35 -24.46
N ARG A 68 27.44 -16.78 -24.93
CA ARG A 68 28.60 -17.55 -25.43
C ARG A 68 29.80 -17.31 -24.53
N GLU A 69 30.40 -18.39 -24.06
CA GLU A 69 31.62 -18.36 -23.26
C GLU A 69 32.91 -18.49 -24.09
N ASP A 70 32.82 -18.78 -25.40
CA ASP A 70 33.94 -19.12 -26.30
C ASP A 70 34.28 -18.04 -27.32
N LYS A 71 33.71 -16.82 -27.15
CA LYS A 71 33.86 -15.73 -28.15
C LYS A 71 33.99 -14.36 -27.51
N GLU A 72 34.32 -13.40 -28.38
CA GLU A 72 34.18 -11.99 -28.09
C GLU A 72 32.70 -11.61 -28.08
N GLU A 73 32.28 -11.01 -26.99
CA GLU A 73 30.94 -10.50 -26.79
C GLU A 73 30.99 -9.03 -26.34
N TYR A 74 29.92 -8.28 -26.55
CA TYR A 74 29.89 -6.87 -26.15
C TYR A 74 28.50 -6.40 -25.75
N VAL A 75 28.47 -5.30 -25.00
CA VAL A 75 27.27 -4.52 -24.72
C VAL A 75 27.57 -3.03 -24.98
N LYS A 76 26.64 -2.32 -25.62
CA LYS A 76 26.62 -0.87 -25.79
C LYS A 76 25.45 -0.28 -25.05
N VAL A 77 25.75 0.65 -24.14
CA VAL A 77 24.76 1.25 -23.20
C VAL A 77 24.74 2.76 -23.34
N GLY A 78 23.60 3.38 -23.04
CA GLY A 78 23.40 4.82 -23.10
C GLY A 78 23.13 5.41 -21.73
N PHE A 79 23.29 6.75 -21.63
CA PHE A 79 23.09 7.53 -20.42
C PHE A 79 22.06 8.63 -20.65
N GLU A 80 21.36 9.05 -19.59
CA GLU A 80 20.28 10.02 -19.68
C GLU A 80 20.72 11.37 -20.25
N VAL A 81 21.87 11.88 -19.76
CA VAL A 81 22.44 13.15 -20.20
C VAL A 81 23.90 12.95 -20.67
N PRO A 82 24.24 13.26 -21.93
CA PRO A 82 25.64 13.22 -22.36
C PRO A 82 26.47 14.24 -21.58
N ILE A 83 27.57 13.78 -20.97
CA ILE A 83 28.49 14.59 -20.18
C ILE A 83 29.96 14.37 -20.59
N ARG A 84 30.81 15.32 -20.27
CA ARG A 84 32.27 15.13 -20.36
C ARG A 84 32.72 14.27 -19.18
N ILE A 85 33.48 13.23 -19.43
CA ILE A 85 33.88 12.22 -18.44
C ILE A 85 35.38 12.10 -18.26
N ARG A 86 35.80 11.63 -17.12
CA ARG A 86 37.16 11.20 -16.82
C ARG A 86 37.27 9.86 -16.13
N GLN A 87 36.10 9.23 -15.89
CA GLN A 87 36.05 7.94 -15.26
C GLN A 87 34.90 7.11 -15.87
N ILE A 88 35.16 5.82 -16.03
CA ILE A 88 34.17 4.78 -16.25
C ILE A 88 34.30 3.80 -15.07
N ALA A 89 33.21 3.39 -14.47
CA ALA A 89 33.16 2.34 -13.46
C ALA A 89 32.33 1.17 -13.99
N ILE A 90 32.83 -0.07 -13.83
CA ILE A 90 32.16 -1.29 -14.30
C ILE A 90 32.13 -2.29 -13.15
N ALA A 91 30.94 -2.71 -12.76
CA ALA A 91 30.72 -3.72 -11.75
C ALA A 91 30.73 -5.11 -12.37
N GLU A 92 31.83 -5.85 -12.18
CA GLU A 92 31.97 -7.25 -12.58
C GLU A 92 31.63 -8.12 -11.39
N CYS A 93 30.47 -8.81 -11.41
CA CYS A 93 29.94 -9.58 -10.28
C CYS A 93 30.25 -11.07 -10.32
N TYR A 94 30.64 -11.60 -11.49
CA TYR A 94 30.98 -13.02 -11.66
C TYR A 94 32.07 -13.22 -12.73
N ASN A 95 33.05 -14.08 -12.43
CA ASN A 95 34.23 -14.35 -13.26
C ASN A 95 34.87 -13.08 -13.85
N PRO A 96 35.27 -12.10 -13.01
CA PRO A 96 35.81 -10.84 -13.46
C PRO A 96 37.17 -11.02 -14.19
N GLY A 97 37.47 -10.08 -15.11
CA GLY A 97 38.72 -10.07 -15.87
C GLY A 97 38.54 -10.38 -17.34
N ALA A 98 37.31 -10.57 -17.83
CA ALA A 98 37.02 -10.78 -19.24
C ALA A 98 37.05 -9.49 -20.10
N ILE A 99 37.03 -8.30 -19.48
CA ILE A 99 37.01 -7.03 -20.22
C ILE A 99 38.27 -6.90 -21.10
N TYR A 100 38.02 -6.71 -22.40
CA TYR A 100 39.09 -6.55 -23.42
C TYR A 100 39.23 -5.10 -23.82
N GLN A 101 38.18 -4.44 -24.32
CA GLN A 101 38.21 -3.06 -24.79
C GLN A 101 37.02 -2.26 -24.29
N ILE A 102 37.23 -0.96 -24.10
CA ILE A 102 36.20 -0.01 -23.76
C ILE A 102 36.23 1.14 -24.75
N TYR A 103 35.06 1.39 -25.34
CA TYR A 103 34.82 2.50 -26.24
C TYR A 103 33.78 3.44 -25.68
N VAL A 104 33.88 4.72 -25.99
CA VAL A 104 32.83 5.71 -25.71
C VAL A 104 32.37 6.33 -27.03
N TYR A 105 31.15 6.83 -27.02
CA TYR A 105 30.51 7.46 -28.16
C TYR A 105 30.01 8.84 -27.79
N ASP A 106 30.25 9.83 -28.70
CA ASP A 106 29.67 11.15 -28.55
C ASP A 106 28.19 11.19 -29.03
N LYS A 107 27.56 12.37 -28.96
CA LYS A 107 26.19 12.60 -29.44
C LYS A 107 26.01 12.33 -30.96
N SER A 108 27.07 12.29 -31.72
CA SER A 108 27.09 12.03 -33.18
C SER A 108 27.41 10.58 -33.49
N ASP A 109 27.49 9.71 -32.49
CA ASP A 109 27.88 8.30 -32.58
C ASP A 109 29.30 8.07 -33.09
N ASN A 110 30.20 9.05 -32.92
CA ASN A 110 31.61 8.84 -33.19
C ASN A 110 32.22 7.99 -32.07
N GLU A 111 32.97 6.95 -32.47
CA GLU A 111 33.60 5.98 -31.59
C GLU A 111 34.99 6.41 -31.16
N PHE A 112 35.32 6.31 -29.87
CA PHE A 112 36.64 6.59 -29.32
C PHE A 112 37.06 5.45 -28.39
N LEU A 113 38.23 4.83 -28.65
CA LEU A 113 38.78 3.81 -27.75
C LEU A 113 39.37 4.49 -26.52
N ILE A 114 38.93 4.07 -25.36
CA ILE A 114 39.39 4.57 -24.04
C ILE A 114 40.52 3.69 -23.51
N ASN A 115 40.35 2.38 -23.53
CA ASN A 115 41.36 1.46 -22.97
C ASN A 115 41.30 0.09 -23.66
N THR A 116 42.45 -0.60 -23.64
CA THR A 116 42.59 -2.02 -24.01
C THR A 116 43.26 -2.74 -22.85
N PHE A 117 42.67 -3.83 -22.40
CA PHE A 117 43.16 -4.67 -21.31
C PHE A 117 43.75 -5.97 -21.90
N GLU A 118 44.51 -6.68 -21.06
CA GLU A 118 44.86 -8.08 -21.27
C GLU A 118 43.88 -8.95 -20.48
N PRO A 119 42.89 -9.58 -21.12
CA PRO A 119 41.92 -10.38 -20.41
C PRO A 119 42.54 -11.63 -19.79
N GLY A 120 42.04 -12.00 -18.59
CA GLY A 120 42.48 -13.21 -17.90
C GLY A 120 41.87 -13.31 -16.51
N PRO A 121 41.85 -14.50 -15.90
CA PRO A 121 41.25 -14.71 -14.60
C PRO A 121 41.99 -13.92 -13.52
N ILE A 122 41.27 -13.33 -12.63
CA ILE A 122 41.80 -12.61 -11.45
C ILE A 122 41.33 -13.31 -10.16
N GLU A 123 42.13 -13.17 -9.08
CA GLU A 123 41.80 -13.76 -7.76
C GLU A 123 40.83 -12.88 -7.00
N LEU A 124 39.69 -12.52 -7.60
CA LEU A 124 38.59 -11.78 -7.01
C LEU A 124 37.29 -12.43 -7.43
N GLU A 125 36.32 -12.52 -6.54
CA GLU A 125 34.99 -13.04 -6.85
C GLU A 125 34.13 -12.00 -7.57
N SER A 126 34.25 -10.72 -7.18
CA SER A 126 33.64 -9.56 -7.82
C SER A 126 34.51 -8.31 -7.67
N ARG A 127 34.28 -7.28 -8.48
CA ARG A 127 34.94 -5.98 -8.33
C ARG A 127 34.13 -4.85 -8.97
N LEU A 128 34.31 -3.63 -8.46
CA LEU A 128 34.00 -2.40 -9.15
C LEU A 128 35.28 -1.87 -9.81
N LEU A 129 35.40 -2.08 -11.13
CA LEU A 129 36.60 -1.67 -11.91
C LEU A 129 36.51 -0.18 -12.24
N HIS A 130 37.46 0.62 -11.74
CA HIS A 130 37.57 2.04 -12.05
C HIS A 130 38.60 2.32 -13.11
N ILE A 131 38.22 3.01 -14.18
CA ILE A 131 39.09 3.38 -15.31
C ILE A 131 39.14 4.89 -15.38
N PHE A 132 40.28 5.48 -14.99
CA PHE A 132 40.52 6.92 -14.99
C PHE A 132 41.30 7.34 -16.23
N PHE A 133 40.95 8.49 -16.79
CA PHE A 133 41.60 9.12 -17.93
C PHE A 133 41.41 10.66 -17.88
N ASP A 134 42.08 11.38 -18.80
CA ASP A 134 41.87 12.83 -18.89
C ASP A 134 40.44 13.16 -19.30
N LEU A 135 39.91 14.30 -18.78
CA LEU A 135 38.56 14.75 -19.12
C LEU A 135 38.37 14.83 -20.63
N THR A 136 37.37 14.12 -21.14
CA THR A 136 37.09 14.09 -22.59
C THR A 136 36.84 15.52 -23.13
N GLU A 137 37.29 15.78 -24.37
CA GLU A 137 36.99 17.05 -25.03
C GLU A 137 35.55 17.12 -25.56
N TYR A 138 34.88 15.98 -25.65
CA TYR A 138 33.52 15.77 -26.13
C TYR A 138 32.64 15.22 -25.01
N GLU A 139 31.31 15.38 -25.16
CA GLU A 139 30.31 14.80 -24.28
C GLU A 139 30.04 13.36 -24.70
N VAL A 140 30.12 12.44 -23.74
CA VAL A 140 29.87 11.01 -23.91
C VAL A 140 28.41 10.71 -23.72
N ALA A 141 27.80 10.08 -24.73
CA ALA A 141 26.39 9.65 -24.73
C ALA A 141 26.25 8.14 -24.52
N ALA A 142 27.28 7.34 -24.88
CA ALA A 142 27.23 5.90 -24.73
C ALA A 142 28.60 5.30 -24.41
N VAL A 143 28.60 4.11 -23.83
CA VAL A 143 29.80 3.27 -23.58
C VAL A 143 29.55 1.89 -24.19
N LYS A 144 30.62 1.33 -24.83
CA LYS A 144 30.62 -0.06 -25.24
C LYS A 144 31.73 -0.80 -24.51
N VAL A 145 31.36 -1.89 -23.86
CA VAL A 145 32.30 -2.81 -23.20
C VAL A 145 32.39 -4.08 -24.02
N VAL A 146 33.59 -4.45 -24.40
CA VAL A 146 33.90 -5.67 -25.13
C VAL A 146 34.55 -6.66 -24.19
N LEU A 147 34.02 -7.88 -24.16
CA LEU A 147 34.51 -9.00 -23.36
C LEU A 147 35.19 -10.05 -24.27
N GLN A 148 36.28 -10.62 -23.79
CA GLN A 148 36.84 -11.84 -24.32
C GLN A 148 36.51 -12.99 -23.37
N CYS A 149 35.37 -13.65 -23.61
CA CYS A 149 34.77 -14.58 -22.67
C CYS A 149 35.61 -15.84 -22.45
N ASP A 150 36.35 -16.30 -23.45
CA ASP A 150 37.26 -17.45 -23.37
C ASP A 150 38.51 -17.21 -22.51
N ALA A 151 38.76 -15.96 -22.12
CA ALA A 151 39.87 -15.60 -21.25
C ALA A 151 39.65 -15.93 -19.75
N VAL A 152 38.44 -16.19 -19.35
CA VAL A 152 38.06 -16.51 -17.95
C VAL A 152 37.34 -17.86 -17.89
N PRO A 153 37.36 -18.58 -16.75
CA PRO A 153 36.67 -19.86 -16.62
C PRO A 153 35.14 -19.66 -16.51
N GLY A 154 34.39 -20.08 -17.53
CA GLY A 154 32.92 -19.95 -17.57
C GLY A 154 32.44 -18.57 -18.03
N TYR A 155 31.19 -18.26 -17.73
CA TYR A 155 30.57 -17.01 -18.18
C TYR A 155 30.99 -15.80 -17.34
N PRO A 156 31.51 -14.71 -17.93
CA PRO A 156 31.65 -13.43 -17.20
C PRO A 156 30.28 -12.76 -17.04
N ALA A 157 30.08 -11.99 -15.96
CA ALA A 157 28.88 -11.20 -15.81
C ALA A 157 29.19 -9.75 -15.33
N ILE A 158 28.46 -8.80 -15.91
CA ILE A 158 28.49 -7.38 -15.55
C ILE A 158 27.15 -6.99 -14.95
N ASP A 159 27.20 -6.35 -13.79
CA ASP A 159 26.05 -5.90 -13.00
C ASP A 159 25.64 -4.45 -13.36
N ALA A 160 26.62 -3.53 -13.49
CA ALA A 160 26.33 -2.14 -13.83
C ALA A 160 27.50 -1.43 -14.48
N ILE A 161 27.20 -0.32 -15.18
CA ILE A 161 28.22 0.55 -15.80
C ILE A 161 27.87 2.01 -15.47
N ALA A 162 28.86 2.78 -15.02
CA ALA A 162 28.71 4.21 -14.75
C ALA A 162 29.75 5.04 -15.53
N ILE A 163 29.37 6.30 -15.81
CA ILE A 163 30.28 7.36 -16.29
C ILE A 163 30.33 8.49 -15.24
N SER A 164 31.50 9.14 -15.10
CA SER A 164 31.64 10.25 -14.17
C SER A 164 32.64 11.30 -14.65
N SER A 165 32.34 12.57 -14.36
CA SER A 165 33.25 13.70 -14.47
C SER A 165 34.10 13.91 -13.21
N SER A 166 33.83 13.17 -12.13
CA SER A 166 34.52 13.25 -10.85
C SER A 166 35.94 12.67 -10.91
N THR A 167 36.84 13.23 -10.10
CA THR A 167 38.16 12.66 -9.83
C THR A 167 38.12 11.65 -8.69
N LEU A 168 37.03 11.58 -7.96
CA LEU A 168 36.79 10.58 -6.87
C LEU A 168 36.25 9.30 -7.50
N GLN A 169 36.58 8.16 -6.91
CA GLN A 169 36.04 6.89 -7.35
C GLN A 169 34.52 6.90 -7.20
N VAL A 170 33.83 6.39 -8.20
CA VAL A 170 32.39 6.08 -8.10
C VAL A 170 32.22 5.09 -6.96
N GLN A 171 31.34 5.41 -6.04
CA GLN A 171 31.03 4.53 -4.92
C GLN A 171 29.70 3.81 -5.25
N GLN A 172 29.62 2.58 -4.83
CA GLN A 172 28.34 1.90 -4.73
C GLN A 172 27.74 2.23 -3.36
N GLU A 173 26.61 2.89 -3.34
CA GLU A 173 25.89 3.22 -2.11
C GLU A 173 24.56 2.50 -2.12
N VAL A 174 24.24 1.82 -1.02
CA VAL A 174 22.88 1.36 -0.76
C VAL A 174 22.01 2.60 -0.62
N GLN A 175 20.96 2.71 -1.42
CA GLN A 175 20.02 3.81 -1.27
C GLN A 175 19.19 3.58 -0.03
N VAL A 176 19.46 4.35 1.00
CA VAL A 176 18.83 4.20 2.31
C VAL A 176 17.77 5.28 2.48
N TYR A 177 16.61 4.88 2.98
CA TYR A 177 15.58 5.79 3.42
C TYR A 177 16.09 6.58 4.63
N GLU A 178 16.48 7.84 4.40
CA GLU A 178 17.15 8.68 5.42
C GLU A 178 16.38 8.73 6.74
N ALA A 179 15.06 8.69 6.62
CA ALA A 179 14.16 8.68 7.77
C ALA A 179 14.30 7.44 8.66
N ALA A 180 14.56 6.27 8.09
CA ALA A 180 14.68 5.01 8.82
C ALA A 180 15.99 4.88 9.63
N ILE A 181 17.04 5.65 9.26
CA ILE A 181 18.37 5.54 9.88
C ILE A 181 18.41 6.15 11.28
N VAL A 182 17.59 7.16 11.56
CA VAL A 182 17.72 7.96 12.78
C VAL A 182 17.03 7.28 13.96
N ASN A 183 17.79 6.53 14.77
CA ASN A 183 17.40 5.95 16.05
C ASN A 183 16.51 4.69 16.04
N ALA A 184 16.42 3.95 14.95
CA ALA A 184 15.81 2.64 14.99
C ALA A 184 16.71 1.67 15.78
N ASN A 185 16.27 1.27 16.95
CA ASN A 185 16.90 0.19 17.72
C ASN A 185 15.92 -0.98 17.80
N PRO A 186 15.92 -1.90 16.83
CA PRO A 186 15.02 -3.04 16.87
C PRO A 186 15.26 -3.88 18.12
N GLU A 187 14.19 -4.11 18.86
CA GLU A 187 14.20 -4.99 20.03
C GLU A 187 13.49 -6.31 19.69
N ARG A 188 14.13 -7.41 20.02
CA ARG A 188 13.51 -8.74 19.95
C ARG A 188 12.36 -8.80 20.96
N LEU A 189 11.18 -9.23 20.56
CA LEU A 189 10.09 -9.44 21.51
C LEU A 189 10.45 -10.51 22.54
N SER A 190 9.79 -10.45 23.70
CA SER A 190 10.04 -11.35 24.83
C SER A 190 9.72 -12.82 24.49
N GLU A 191 10.10 -13.70 25.40
CA GLU A 191 9.86 -15.15 25.28
C GLU A 191 8.36 -15.53 25.34
N THR A 192 7.47 -14.60 25.70
CA THR A 192 6.02 -14.77 25.60
C THR A 192 5.54 -14.85 24.15
N VAL A 193 6.27 -14.24 23.22
CA VAL A 193 6.03 -14.28 21.78
C VAL A 193 7.05 -15.13 21.05
N ASN A 194 8.34 -14.80 21.20
CA ASN A 194 9.44 -15.53 20.56
C ASN A 194 9.83 -16.76 21.37
N SER A 195 10.07 -17.87 20.70
CA SER A 195 10.41 -19.14 21.33
C SER A 195 11.73 -19.71 20.79
N ILE A 196 11.92 -21.00 20.90
CA ILE A 196 13.03 -21.72 20.25
C ILE A 196 12.66 -22.19 18.83
N TYR A 197 11.48 -21.89 18.37
CA TYR A 197 10.97 -22.18 17.03
C TYR A 197 10.98 -20.93 16.17
N ASP A 198 10.56 -21.05 14.91
CA ASP A 198 10.46 -19.88 14.02
C ASP A 198 9.15 -19.12 14.24
N GLU A 199 9.23 -17.84 14.56
CA GLU A 199 8.14 -16.89 14.61
C GLU A 199 8.24 -15.92 13.41
N LEU A 200 7.20 -15.89 12.59
CA LEU A 200 7.18 -15.20 11.30
C LEU A 200 5.89 -14.40 11.10
N LYS A 201 5.93 -13.46 10.15
CA LYS A 201 4.73 -12.77 9.64
C LYS A 201 3.94 -12.04 10.74
N PRO A 202 4.60 -11.17 11.54
CA PRO A 202 3.89 -10.40 12.55
C PRO A 202 2.83 -9.50 11.90
N LEU A 203 1.65 -9.44 12.51
CA LEU A 203 0.55 -8.60 12.08
C LEU A 203 -0.17 -8.06 13.33
N VAL A 204 -0.02 -6.77 13.59
CA VAL A 204 -0.69 -6.11 14.72
C VAL A 204 -2.07 -5.63 14.28
N THR A 205 -3.08 -5.89 15.11
CA THR A 205 -4.44 -5.38 14.84
C THR A 205 -4.47 -3.85 14.84
N PRO A 206 -5.38 -3.22 14.08
CA PRO A 206 -5.45 -1.76 13.98
C PRO A 206 -5.65 -1.01 15.30
N ASP A 207 -6.17 -1.69 16.33
CA ASP A 207 -6.30 -1.13 17.68
C ASP A 207 -5.02 -1.28 18.54
N GLY A 208 -3.98 -1.91 17.99
CA GLY A 208 -2.70 -2.14 18.65
C GLY A 208 -2.72 -3.21 19.75
N LYS A 209 -3.84 -3.95 19.95
CA LYS A 209 -4.05 -4.79 21.13
C LYS A 209 -3.82 -6.29 20.91
N THR A 210 -3.75 -6.73 19.66
CA THR A 210 -3.50 -8.15 19.33
C THR A 210 -2.38 -8.24 18.32
N LEU A 211 -1.36 -9.01 18.62
CA LEU A 211 -0.32 -9.44 17.69
C LEU A 211 -0.68 -10.82 17.19
N LEU A 212 -0.81 -10.97 15.89
CA LEU A 212 -0.99 -12.23 15.18
C LEU A 212 0.32 -12.56 14.47
N PHE A 213 0.67 -13.83 14.43
CA PHE A 213 1.91 -14.28 13.77
C PHE A 213 1.83 -15.77 13.45
N SER A 214 2.79 -16.26 12.71
CA SER A 214 2.92 -17.69 12.42
C SER A 214 4.04 -18.32 13.26
N ARG A 215 3.83 -19.54 13.75
CA ARG A 215 4.87 -20.34 14.43
C ARG A 215 5.05 -21.66 13.72
N GLN A 216 6.30 -22.00 13.38
CA GLN A 216 6.61 -23.20 12.62
C GLN A 216 7.05 -24.36 13.54
N PHE A 217 6.62 -25.57 13.17
CA PHE A 217 7.04 -26.84 13.80
C PHE A 217 6.91 -26.90 15.32
N HIS A 218 6.04 -26.09 15.92
CA HIS A 218 5.82 -26.08 17.37
C HIS A 218 4.99 -27.29 17.81
N PRO A 219 5.30 -27.92 18.96
CA PRO A 219 4.55 -29.09 19.47
C PRO A 219 3.05 -28.86 19.66
N GLU A 220 2.65 -27.62 19.97
CA GLU A 220 1.25 -27.21 20.14
C GLU A 220 0.57 -26.73 18.85
N ASN A 221 1.24 -26.83 17.69
CA ASN A 221 0.57 -26.67 16.41
C ASN A 221 -0.49 -27.78 16.23
N THR A 222 -1.50 -27.52 15.43
CA THR A 222 -2.64 -28.44 15.21
C THR A 222 -2.20 -29.84 14.75
N GLY A 223 -1.12 -29.91 13.98
CA GLY A 223 -0.47 -31.15 13.54
C GLY A 223 0.74 -31.59 14.38
N GLY A 224 1.09 -30.87 15.43
CA GLY A 224 2.27 -31.10 16.26
C GLY A 224 3.56 -30.64 15.57
N GLU A 225 4.70 -31.20 15.98
CA GLU A 225 6.05 -30.87 15.47
C GLU A 225 6.23 -31.11 13.95
N GLU A 226 5.35 -31.88 13.31
CA GLU A 226 5.35 -32.12 11.87
C GLU A 226 4.53 -31.04 11.10
N ASP A 227 3.80 -30.17 11.82
CA ASP A 227 3.01 -29.10 11.22
C ASP A 227 3.91 -27.93 10.85
N PRO A 228 4.01 -27.62 9.56
CA PRO A 228 4.96 -26.60 9.11
C PRO A 228 4.65 -25.20 9.59
N GLU A 229 3.35 -24.85 9.88
CA GLU A 229 3.03 -23.49 10.25
C GLU A 229 1.58 -23.35 10.74
N ASP A 230 1.39 -22.84 11.96
CA ASP A 230 0.09 -22.47 12.52
C ASP A 230 0.05 -20.98 12.90
N ILE A 231 -1.17 -20.45 12.94
CA ILE A 231 -1.46 -19.08 13.34
C ILE A 231 -1.54 -19.01 14.87
N TRP A 232 -0.77 -18.10 15.45
CA TRP A 232 -0.73 -17.79 16.87
C TRP A 232 -1.11 -16.35 17.11
N PHE A 233 -1.51 -15.99 18.33
CA PHE A 233 -1.79 -14.62 18.73
C PHE A 233 -1.34 -14.35 20.16
N SER A 234 -1.02 -13.09 20.43
CA SER A 234 -0.76 -12.56 21.78
C SER A 234 -1.57 -11.29 22.00
N GLN A 235 -2.00 -11.06 23.23
CA GLN A 235 -2.73 -9.86 23.64
C GLN A 235 -1.77 -8.86 24.29
N TRP A 236 -1.95 -7.57 24.02
CA TRP A 236 -1.21 -6.51 24.69
C TRP A 236 -1.73 -6.29 26.10
N ASN A 237 -0.84 -6.26 27.07
CA ASN A 237 -1.19 -5.94 28.45
C ASN A 237 -0.89 -4.47 28.75
N GLU A 238 -1.93 -3.67 28.94
CA GLU A 238 -1.83 -2.21 29.20
C GLU A 238 -1.13 -1.90 30.55
N GLU A 239 -1.16 -2.82 31.53
CA GLU A 239 -0.57 -2.58 32.84
C GLU A 239 0.95 -2.84 32.83
N THR A 240 1.39 -3.90 32.13
CA THR A 240 2.81 -4.28 32.06
C THR A 240 3.52 -3.69 30.86
N GLN A 241 2.79 -3.19 29.86
CA GLN A 241 3.30 -2.70 28.57
C GLN A 241 4.09 -3.79 27.82
N GLU A 242 3.58 -5.02 27.88
CA GLU A 242 4.19 -6.21 27.25
C GLU A 242 3.16 -7.08 26.58
N TRP A 243 3.59 -7.87 25.60
CA TRP A 243 2.79 -8.93 24.99
C TRP A 243 2.66 -10.11 25.95
N MET A 244 1.44 -10.60 26.14
CA MET A 244 1.13 -11.77 26.97
C MET A 244 1.62 -13.06 26.31
N GLU A 245 1.54 -14.18 27.04
CA GLU A 245 1.84 -15.52 26.50
C GLU A 245 1.02 -15.79 25.25
N ALA A 246 1.68 -16.27 24.20
CA ALA A 246 1.04 -16.53 22.92
C ALA A 246 0.20 -17.80 22.95
N GLU A 247 -0.93 -17.77 22.28
CA GLU A 247 -1.89 -18.87 22.17
C GLU A 247 -2.11 -19.27 20.70
N ASN A 248 -2.29 -20.58 20.44
CA ASN A 248 -2.64 -21.09 19.11
C ASN A 248 -4.11 -20.77 18.79
N MET A 249 -4.40 -20.21 17.61
CA MET A 249 -5.76 -19.82 17.22
C MET A 249 -6.71 -21.00 16.98
N GLY A 250 -6.18 -22.18 16.74
CA GLY A 250 -6.97 -23.41 16.56
C GLY A 250 -7.88 -23.41 15.33
N ALA A 251 -8.75 -24.41 15.28
CA ALA A 251 -9.73 -24.55 14.20
C ALA A 251 -10.83 -23.48 14.25
N PRO A 252 -11.37 -23.06 13.10
CA PRO A 252 -11.16 -23.60 11.75
C PRO A 252 -9.98 -22.96 10.98
N LEU A 253 -9.26 -22.02 11.57
CA LEU A 253 -8.17 -21.30 10.92
C LEU A 253 -6.93 -22.17 10.81
N ASN A 254 -6.56 -22.86 11.89
CA ASN A 254 -5.46 -23.81 11.89
C ASN A 254 -5.93 -25.21 11.52
N THR A 255 -5.10 -25.89 10.73
CA THR A 255 -5.29 -27.27 10.24
C THR A 255 -3.97 -28.04 10.39
N LYS A 256 -3.87 -29.26 9.91
CA LYS A 256 -2.61 -30.02 9.90
C LYS A 256 -1.64 -29.65 8.77
N GLY A 257 -1.89 -28.58 8.07
CA GLY A 257 -1.02 -28.08 7.00
C GLY A 257 -0.70 -26.62 7.26
N PRO A 258 0.20 -26.00 6.49
CA PRO A 258 0.66 -24.64 6.75
C PRO A 258 -0.50 -23.61 6.76
N ASN A 259 -0.58 -22.85 7.81
CA ASN A 259 -1.62 -21.81 8.00
C ASN A 259 -0.97 -20.52 8.46
N TYR A 260 -1.24 -19.40 7.76
CA TYR A 260 -0.78 -18.08 8.17
C TYR A 260 -1.78 -16.99 7.80
N ILE A 261 -1.78 -15.91 8.59
CA ILE A 261 -2.55 -14.70 8.32
C ILE A 261 -1.74 -13.82 7.37
N SER A 262 -2.42 -13.24 6.39
CA SER A 262 -1.81 -12.27 5.47
C SER A 262 -2.26 -10.84 5.75
N SER A 263 -3.48 -10.63 6.22
CA SER A 263 -3.99 -9.32 6.63
C SER A 263 -5.25 -9.44 7.49
N ILE A 264 -5.59 -8.35 8.15
CA ILE A 264 -6.75 -8.24 9.03
C ILE A 264 -7.53 -6.99 8.64
N SER A 265 -8.86 -7.06 8.74
CA SER A 265 -9.68 -5.88 8.43
C SER A 265 -9.57 -4.80 9.51
N PRO A 266 -9.75 -3.51 9.14
CA PRO A 266 -9.57 -2.39 10.05
C PRO A 266 -10.67 -2.22 11.10
N ASP A 267 -11.64 -3.11 11.18
CA ASP A 267 -12.83 -3.01 12.02
C ASP A 267 -12.60 -3.18 13.54
N GLY A 268 -11.35 -3.15 13.97
CA GLY A 268 -10.93 -3.14 15.38
C GLY A 268 -11.09 -4.47 16.12
N ASN A 269 -12.01 -5.30 15.71
CA ASN A 269 -12.33 -6.59 16.32
C ASN A 269 -11.96 -7.79 15.42
N SER A 270 -11.24 -7.54 14.35
CA SER A 270 -10.81 -8.60 13.43
C SER A 270 -11.97 -9.41 12.89
N VAL A 271 -13.02 -8.73 12.44
CA VAL A 271 -14.23 -9.37 11.91
C VAL A 271 -13.93 -10.20 10.68
N ILE A 272 -12.91 -9.79 9.91
CA ILE A 272 -12.46 -10.50 8.71
C ILE A 272 -10.95 -10.68 8.74
N ILE A 273 -10.51 -11.93 8.56
CA ILE A 273 -9.11 -12.32 8.44
C ILE A 273 -8.86 -12.86 7.04
N THR A 274 -7.83 -12.34 6.38
CA THR A 274 -7.33 -12.87 5.12
C THR A 274 -6.17 -13.80 5.38
N LEU A 275 -6.27 -15.02 4.85
CA LEU A 275 -5.33 -16.11 5.05
C LEU A 275 -4.54 -16.33 3.78
N GLY A 276 -3.22 -16.47 3.90
CA GLY A 276 -2.32 -16.64 2.76
C GLY A 276 -2.36 -18.03 2.11
N ASN A 277 -3.28 -18.90 2.54
CA ASN A 277 -3.45 -20.24 1.99
C ASN A 277 -4.83 -20.42 1.37
N ARG A 278 -4.91 -21.27 0.34
CA ARG A 278 -6.18 -21.73 -0.22
C ARG A 278 -6.66 -22.97 0.52
N TYR A 279 -7.72 -22.81 1.28
CA TYR A 279 -8.39 -23.90 2.01
C TYR A 279 -9.26 -24.74 1.05
N THR A 280 -8.98 -26.05 0.95
CA THR A 280 -9.73 -26.94 0.08
C THR A 280 -10.63 -27.89 0.89
N ARG A 281 -11.73 -28.38 0.29
CA ARG A 281 -12.71 -29.25 0.98
C ARG A 281 -12.12 -30.56 1.53
N ASN A 282 -10.99 -31.02 0.97
CA ASN A 282 -10.32 -32.24 1.40
C ASN A 282 -9.20 -32.01 2.41
N GLY A 283 -9.10 -30.79 2.96
CA GLY A 283 -8.11 -30.43 3.97
C GLY A 283 -6.68 -30.21 3.46
N LYS A 284 -6.45 -30.29 2.14
CA LYS A 284 -5.13 -29.94 1.58
C LYS A 284 -5.02 -28.43 1.42
N MET A 285 -3.96 -27.87 1.98
CA MET A 285 -3.58 -26.48 1.73
C MET A 285 -2.91 -26.35 0.36
N LYS A 286 -3.08 -25.21 -0.28
CA LYS A 286 -2.42 -24.81 -1.53
C LYS A 286 -2.02 -23.35 -1.43
N ALA A 287 -1.04 -22.95 -2.23
CA ALA A 287 -0.76 -21.54 -2.46
C ALA A 287 -2.04 -20.84 -2.94
N GLY A 288 -2.30 -19.63 -2.45
CA GLY A 288 -3.50 -18.86 -2.75
C GLY A 288 -3.98 -18.08 -1.53
N VAL A 289 -5.14 -17.47 -1.64
CA VAL A 289 -5.71 -16.61 -0.60
C VAL A 289 -7.13 -17.04 -0.26
N SER A 290 -7.46 -16.99 1.03
CA SER A 290 -8.79 -17.30 1.58
C SER A 290 -9.19 -16.25 2.61
N MET A 291 -10.48 -16.13 2.87
CA MET A 291 -11.03 -15.20 3.86
C MET A 291 -11.92 -15.96 4.85
N SER A 292 -11.78 -15.63 6.14
CA SER A 292 -12.67 -16.05 7.20
C SER A 292 -13.29 -14.84 7.88
N SER A 293 -14.54 -14.96 8.30
CA SER A 293 -15.26 -13.90 9.02
C SER A 293 -15.63 -14.37 10.41
N ARG A 294 -15.65 -13.46 11.37
CA ARG A 294 -16.10 -13.73 12.73
C ARG A 294 -17.64 -13.78 12.79
N THR A 295 -18.17 -14.71 13.55
CA THR A 295 -19.61 -14.89 13.78
C THR A 295 -19.87 -15.15 15.26
N SER A 296 -21.14 -15.20 15.66
CA SER A 296 -21.56 -15.59 17.01
C SER A 296 -21.11 -16.98 17.46
N GLN A 297 -20.64 -17.80 16.54
CA GLN A 297 -20.16 -19.16 16.80
C GLN A 297 -18.63 -19.32 16.67
N GLY A 298 -17.91 -18.19 16.50
CA GLY A 298 -16.50 -18.15 16.21
C GLY A 298 -16.21 -17.90 14.73
N TRP A 299 -15.03 -18.28 14.27
CA TRP A 299 -14.60 -18.08 12.89
C TRP A 299 -15.30 -19.03 11.91
N THR A 300 -15.66 -18.51 10.74
CA THR A 300 -16.18 -19.34 9.64
C THR A 300 -15.06 -20.18 9.03
N ASN A 301 -15.43 -21.30 8.37
CA ASN A 301 -14.46 -22.00 7.52
C ASN A 301 -13.96 -21.08 6.42
N PRO A 302 -12.63 -20.95 6.23
CA PRO A 302 -12.07 -20.07 5.22
C PRO A 302 -12.56 -20.37 3.80
N LYS A 303 -12.90 -19.34 3.05
CA LYS A 303 -13.37 -19.42 1.66
C LYS A 303 -12.33 -18.82 0.72
N PRO A 304 -11.89 -19.55 -0.34
CA PRO A 304 -10.91 -19.03 -1.27
C PRO A 304 -11.44 -17.87 -2.09
N PHE A 305 -10.57 -16.90 -2.38
CA PHE A 305 -10.85 -15.83 -3.33
C PHE A 305 -10.97 -16.38 -4.76
N LYS A 306 -11.75 -15.71 -5.58
CA LYS A 306 -11.90 -16.04 -7.00
C LYS A 306 -11.19 -14.97 -7.82
N ILE A 307 -9.95 -15.22 -8.19
CA ILE A 307 -9.12 -14.31 -8.99
C ILE A 307 -9.26 -14.70 -10.47
N VAL A 308 -9.54 -13.71 -11.34
CA VAL A 308 -9.64 -13.93 -12.78
C VAL A 308 -8.26 -14.25 -13.35
N LYS A 309 -8.18 -15.29 -14.16
CA LYS A 309 -6.91 -15.80 -14.74
C LYS A 309 -5.79 -15.95 -13.69
N GLU A 310 -6.17 -16.41 -12.50
CA GLU A 310 -5.21 -16.69 -11.44
C GLU A 310 -4.07 -17.57 -11.93
N PHE A 311 -2.87 -17.17 -11.63
CA PHE A 311 -1.65 -17.92 -11.90
C PHE A 311 -0.75 -17.89 -10.65
N ASN A 312 -0.10 -18.95 -10.38
CA ASN A 312 1.04 -19.04 -9.47
C ASN A 312 1.72 -20.39 -9.67
N THR A 313 2.99 -20.38 -10.03
CA THR A 313 3.80 -21.59 -10.19
C THR A 313 4.72 -21.84 -8.99
N SER A 314 4.86 -20.87 -8.09
CA SER A 314 5.61 -21.03 -6.84
C SER A 314 4.81 -21.83 -5.81
N GLU A 315 5.49 -22.65 -5.02
CA GLU A 315 4.91 -23.28 -3.84
C GLU A 315 4.72 -22.28 -2.69
N ASN A 316 5.54 -21.21 -2.69
CA ASN A 316 5.46 -20.12 -1.74
C ASN A 316 4.76 -18.91 -2.37
N SER A 317 3.95 -18.23 -1.60
CA SER A 317 3.29 -16.99 -2.03
C SER A 317 2.94 -16.15 -0.80
N ASN A 318 2.93 -14.83 -0.98
CA ASN A 318 2.44 -13.91 0.04
C ASN A 318 1.29 -13.09 -0.53
N TYR A 319 0.37 -12.73 0.35
CA TYR A 319 -0.79 -11.92 -0.01
C TYR A 319 -0.98 -10.83 1.04
N PHE A 320 -1.51 -9.71 0.63
CA PHE A 320 -1.92 -8.64 1.54
C PHE A 320 -3.19 -7.98 1.01
N LEU A 321 -4.26 -8.00 1.81
CA LEU A 321 -5.50 -7.28 1.53
C LEU A 321 -5.40 -5.90 2.17
N ALA A 322 -5.47 -4.84 1.37
CA ALA A 322 -5.45 -3.48 1.86
C ALA A 322 -6.64 -3.16 2.77
N ASN A 323 -6.52 -2.11 3.58
CA ASN A 323 -7.53 -1.71 4.57
C ASN A 323 -8.91 -1.41 3.94
N ASN A 324 -8.92 -0.92 2.72
CA ASN A 324 -10.14 -0.64 1.94
C ASN A 324 -10.87 -1.91 1.48
N ARG A 325 -10.24 -3.10 1.56
CA ARG A 325 -10.74 -4.41 1.10
C ARG A 325 -11.02 -4.52 -0.41
N GLU A 326 -10.55 -3.56 -1.18
CA GLU A 326 -10.73 -3.52 -2.65
C GLU A 326 -9.42 -3.80 -3.40
N VAL A 327 -8.28 -3.75 -2.72
CA VAL A 327 -6.94 -3.95 -3.27
C VAL A 327 -6.28 -5.17 -2.63
N LEU A 328 -5.87 -6.13 -3.44
CA LEU A 328 -5.13 -7.32 -3.03
C LEU A 328 -3.74 -7.30 -3.66
N LEU A 329 -2.71 -7.14 -2.83
CA LEU A 329 -1.33 -7.33 -3.24
C LEU A 329 -0.94 -8.80 -3.14
N MET A 330 -0.07 -9.23 -4.04
CA MET A 330 0.36 -10.63 -4.14
C MET A 330 1.84 -10.70 -4.50
N SER A 331 2.58 -11.57 -3.83
CA SER A 331 3.90 -12.04 -4.25
C SER A 331 3.75 -13.45 -4.80
N VAL A 332 3.80 -13.58 -6.12
CA VAL A 332 3.55 -14.84 -6.83
C VAL A 332 4.47 -14.97 -8.04
N GLN A 333 4.73 -16.21 -8.47
CA GLN A 333 5.45 -16.47 -9.71
C GLN A 333 4.46 -16.65 -10.86
N GLY A 334 4.47 -15.72 -11.80
CA GLY A 334 3.50 -15.65 -12.88
C GLY A 334 4.09 -15.59 -14.28
N ASN A 335 3.26 -15.17 -15.24
CA ASN A 335 3.67 -14.80 -16.58
C ASN A 335 2.71 -13.70 -17.10
N PRO A 336 3.18 -12.47 -17.35
CA PRO A 336 4.59 -12.04 -17.36
C PRO A 336 5.21 -11.94 -15.96
N THR A 337 6.50 -12.19 -15.83
CA THR A 337 7.30 -12.01 -14.62
C THR A 337 8.62 -11.35 -15.00
N PHE A 338 9.21 -10.56 -14.09
CA PHE A 338 10.57 -10.06 -14.21
C PHE A 338 11.58 -11.12 -13.77
N GLY A 339 11.22 -11.95 -12.80
CA GLY A 339 12.14 -12.91 -12.24
C GLY A 339 11.47 -14.14 -11.60
N ALA A 340 11.74 -14.36 -10.34
CA ALA A 340 11.18 -15.44 -9.56
C ALA A 340 9.76 -15.08 -9.07
N ARG A 341 9.59 -14.62 -7.84
CA ARG A 341 8.29 -14.09 -7.39
C ARG A 341 8.28 -12.59 -7.52
N ASP A 342 7.32 -12.07 -8.27
CA ASP A 342 7.09 -10.64 -8.43
C ASP A 342 5.88 -10.19 -7.59
N LEU A 343 5.80 -8.88 -7.32
CA LEU A 343 4.64 -8.24 -6.74
C LEU A 343 3.62 -7.88 -7.81
N TYR A 344 2.38 -8.23 -7.54
CA TYR A 344 1.21 -7.93 -8.36
C TYR A 344 0.10 -7.30 -7.53
N VAL A 345 -0.82 -6.62 -8.20
CA VAL A 345 -2.05 -6.10 -7.60
C VAL A 345 -3.28 -6.65 -8.33
N SER A 346 -4.34 -6.89 -7.59
CA SER A 346 -5.66 -7.28 -8.10
C SER A 346 -6.74 -6.46 -7.38
N PHE A 347 -7.83 -6.14 -8.09
CA PHE A 347 -8.90 -5.28 -7.61
C PHE A 347 -10.20 -6.06 -7.46
N LEU A 348 -10.95 -5.75 -6.40
CA LEU A 348 -12.29 -6.31 -6.22
C LEU A 348 -13.23 -5.76 -7.31
N MET A 349 -13.98 -6.63 -7.96
CA MET A 349 -14.95 -6.27 -9.00
C MET A 349 -16.38 -6.34 -8.45
N ASP A 350 -17.32 -5.65 -9.08
CA ASP A 350 -18.74 -5.57 -8.70
C ASP A 350 -19.42 -6.96 -8.54
N ASP A 351 -18.91 -7.98 -9.22
CA ASP A 351 -19.42 -9.35 -9.13
C ASP A 351 -18.80 -10.18 -8.00
N GLY A 352 -17.98 -9.55 -7.15
CA GLY A 352 -17.31 -10.17 -6.01
C GLY A 352 -16.11 -11.05 -6.37
N ARG A 353 -15.65 -11.01 -7.62
CA ARG A 353 -14.39 -11.62 -8.05
C ARG A 353 -13.27 -10.59 -8.02
N TRP A 354 -12.05 -11.08 -7.99
CA TRP A 354 -10.84 -10.27 -8.11
C TRP A 354 -10.40 -10.18 -9.57
N SER A 355 -9.92 -9.03 -10.00
CA SER A 355 -9.43 -8.79 -11.35
C SER A 355 -8.24 -9.71 -11.71
N GLU A 356 -7.90 -9.77 -13.00
CA GLU A 356 -6.63 -10.34 -13.44
C GLU A 356 -5.47 -9.60 -12.77
N PRO A 357 -4.46 -10.30 -12.20
CA PRO A 357 -3.34 -9.67 -11.54
C PRO A 357 -2.52 -8.78 -12.48
N LEU A 358 -2.26 -7.55 -12.06
CA LEU A 358 -1.41 -6.58 -12.73
C LEU A 358 -0.03 -6.57 -12.05
N ASN A 359 1.06 -6.78 -12.81
CA ASN A 359 2.42 -6.68 -12.31
C ASN A 359 2.74 -5.22 -11.95
N LEU A 360 3.38 -4.97 -10.80
CA LEU A 360 3.71 -3.62 -10.33
C LEU A 360 4.80 -2.92 -11.18
N GLY A 361 5.47 -3.64 -12.06
CA GLY A 361 6.49 -3.07 -12.96
C GLY A 361 7.91 -3.21 -12.45
N GLY A 362 8.87 -2.78 -13.29
CA GLY A 362 10.29 -2.93 -13.05
C GLY A 362 10.88 -1.94 -12.03
N ASP A 363 10.12 -0.93 -11.61
CA ASP A 363 10.54 -0.07 -10.49
C ASP A 363 10.55 -0.84 -9.16
N ILE A 364 9.67 -1.84 -9.03
CA ILE A 364 9.53 -2.68 -7.84
C ILE A 364 10.14 -4.07 -8.06
N ASN A 365 9.82 -4.72 -9.18
CA ASN A 365 10.12 -6.12 -9.42
C ASN A 365 11.47 -6.29 -10.13
N THR A 366 12.25 -7.25 -9.65
CA THR A 366 13.58 -7.59 -10.15
C THR A 366 13.64 -8.98 -10.77
N ALA A 367 14.85 -9.44 -11.15
CA ALA A 367 15.03 -10.82 -11.62
C ALA A 367 15.04 -11.86 -10.48
N LEU A 368 15.07 -11.45 -9.21
CA LEU A 368 15.02 -12.33 -8.04
C LEU A 368 13.63 -12.32 -7.38
N GLU A 369 13.56 -12.30 -6.06
CA GLU A 369 12.29 -12.44 -5.34
C GLU A 369 11.89 -11.14 -4.64
N GLU A 370 10.70 -10.66 -4.94
CA GLU A 370 9.99 -9.67 -4.16
C GLU A 370 8.89 -10.34 -3.35
N THR A 371 8.93 -10.15 -2.02
CA THR A 371 8.10 -10.89 -1.07
C THR A 371 7.45 -9.98 -0.02
N ALA A 372 6.55 -10.56 0.77
CA ALA A 372 5.97 -9.93 1.95
C ALA A 372 5.43 -8.49 1.71
N PRO A 373 4.62 -8.23 0.66
CA PRO A 373 4.09 -6.90 0.42
C PRO A 373 3.17 -6.45 1.56
N PHE A 374 3.36 -5.22 2.03
CA PHE A 374 2.51 -4.55 3.00
C PHE A 374 2.24 -3.12 2.52
N LEU A 375 0.98 -2.79 2.28
CA LEU A 375 0.54 -1.44 1.96
C LEU A 375 0.12 -0.74 3.25
N ALA A 376 0.74 0.37 3.57
CA ALA A 376 0.39 1.15 4.74
C ALA A 376 -1.04 1.71 4.64
N ALA A 377 -1.57 2.19 5.75
CA ALA A 377 -2.96 2.67 5.83
C ALA A 377 -3.24 3.95 5.00
N ASP A 378 -2.20 4.60 4.48
CA ASP A 378 -2.29 5.74 3.57
C ASP A 378 -2.63 5.36 2.11
N ASP A 379 -2.71 4.06 1.80
CA ASP A 379 -2.94 3.50 0.46
C ASP A 379 -1.88 3.89 -0.60
N LYS A 380 -0.72 4.37 -0.17
CA LYS A 380 0.37 4.84 -1.05
C LYS A 380 1.72 4.22 -0.74
N THR A 381 2.03 4.02 0.54
CA THR A 381 3.34 3.57 1.00
C THR A 381 3.38 2.05 1.01
N LEU A 382 4.21 1.47 0.16
CA LEU A 382 4.45 0.03 0.05
C LEU A 382 5.74 -0.33 0.76
N TYR A 383 5.67 -1.31 1.66
CA TYR A 383 6.83 -2.02 2.20
C TYR A 383 6.86 -3.43 1.63
N PHE A 384 8.04 -3.91 1.33
CA PHE A 384 8.23 -5.26 0.80
C PHE A 384 9.66 -5.74 1.08
N SER A 385 9.92 -7.02 0.93
CA SER A 385 11.26 -7.59 1.05
C SER A 385 11.76 -8.04 -0.31
N SER A 386 13.04 -7.82 -0.58
CA SER A 386 13.69 -8.24 -1.83
C SER A 386 15.11 -8.70 -1.57
N ASP A 387 15.55 -9.70 -2.33
CA ASP A 387 16.95 -10.11 -2.48
C ASP A 387 17.52 -9.69 -3.84
N GLY A 388 16.71 -9.00 -4.65
CA GLY A 388 17.08 -8.50 -5.97
C GLY A 388 17.50 -7.04 -6.02
N ILE A 389 17.29 -6.28 -4.95
CA ILE A 389 17.71 -4.87 -4.83
C ILE A 389 18.93 -4.81 -3.92
N THR A 390 19.88 -3.92 -4.23
CA THR A 390 21.09 -3.75 -3.39
C THR A 390 20.75 -3.50 -1.93
N GLY A 391 21.25 -4.34 -1.05
CA GLY A 391 20.97 -4.31 0.37
C GLY A 391 22.16 -4.69 1.26
N TYR A 392 21.89 -5.09 2.48
CA TYR A 392 22.88 -5.47 3.50
C TYR A 392 23.02 -6.97 3.66
N GLY A 393 21.97 -7.73 3.27
CA GLY A 393 21.89 -9.16 3.52
C GLY A 393 21.30 -9.97 2.36
N LYS A 394 20.56 -10.99 2.74
CA LYS A 394 19.82 -11.85 1.81
C LYS A 394 18.54 -11.14 1.36
N GLN A 395 17.48 -11.24 2.16
CA GLN A 395 16.29 -10.42 1.96
C GLN A 395 16.34 -9.19 2.87
N ASP A 396 16.22 -8.03 2.29
CA ASP A 396 16.12 -6.76 2.99
C ASP A 396 14.74 -6.15 2.82
N ILE A 397 14.32 -5.34 3.78
CA ILE A 397 13.05 -4.61 3.75
C ILE A 397 13.26 -3.26 3.06
N PHE A 398 12.43 -2.98 2.08
CA PHE A 398 12.42 -1.75 1.29
C PHE A 398 11.09 -1.00 1.46
N ILE A 399 11.13 0.31 1.20
CA ILE A 399 9.98 1.19 1.11
C ILE A 399 9.94 1.83 -0.27
N SER A 400 8.73 1.94 -0.84
CA SER A 400 8.46 2.69 -2.07
C SER A 400 7.09 3.38 -1.98
N ARG A 401 6.90 4.46 -2.73
CA ARG A 401 5.65 5.22 -2.75
C ARG A 401 5.00 5.16 -4.12
N ARG A 402 3.71 4.85 -4.15
CA ARG A 402 2.89 4.89 -5.35
C ARG A 402 2.74 6.35 -5.82
N LEU A 403 3.10 6.63 -7.08
CA LEU A 403 3.13 7.98 -7.64
C LEU A 403 1.84 8.38 -8.35
N ASP A 404 1.05 7.39 -8.80
CA ASP A 404 -0.24 7.61 -9.46
C ASP A 404 -1.21 6.41 -9.28
N ASP A 405 -2.37 6.47 -9.91
CA ASP A 405 -3.41 5.44 -9.81
C ASP A 405 -3.22 4.27 -10.79
N THR A 406 -2.12 4.20 -11.53
CA THR A 406 -1.85 3.09 -12.47
C THR A 406 -1.37 1.82 -11.80
N TRP A 407 -0.79 1.92 -10.60
CA TRP A 407 -0.14 0.84 -9.85
C TRP A 407 1.14 0.28 -10.52
N THR A 408 1.63 0.94 -11.55
CA THR A 408 2.86 0.57 -12.26
C THR A 408 3.91 1.66 -12.23
N ASN A 409 3.65 2.76 -11.54
CA ASN A 409 4.53 3.92 -11.40
C ASN A 409 4.82 4.16 -9.91
N TRP A 410 6.01 3.80 -9.48
CA TRP A 410 6.46 3.82 -8.10
C TRP A 410 7.71 4.67 -7.94
N SER A 411 7.97 5.16 -6.75
CA SER A 411 9.28 5.76 -6.45
C SER A 411 10.36 4.68 -6.45
N GLU A 412 11.61 5.06 -6.70
CA GLU A 412 12.76 4.16 -6.52
C GLU A 412 12.70 3.56 -5.10
N PRO A 413 12.80 2.22 -4.94
CA PRO A 413 12.79 1.59 -3.63
C PRO A 413 13.99 2.01 -2.77
N GLU A 414 13.73 2.36 -1.53
CA GLU A 414 14.75 2.73 -0.55
C GLU A 414 14.85 1.67 0.55
N ASN A 415 16.08 1.25 0.88
CA ASN A 415 16.36 0.30 1.94
C ASN A 415 16.11 0.93 3.31
N LEU A 416 15.50 0.20 4.25
CA LEU A 416 15.22 0.72 5.60
C LEU A 416 16.48 0.87 6.49
N GLY A 417 17.66 0.61 5.96
CA GLY A 417 18.94 0.88 6.60
C GLY A 417 19.45 -0.25 7.50
N PRO A 418 20.75 -0.14 7.92
CA PRO A 418 21.47 -1.24 8.56
C PRO A 418 21.04 -1.52 10.01
N GLN A 419 20.19 -0.70 10.61
CA GLN A 419 19.62 -1.02 11.92
C GLN A 419 18.44 -2.00 11.78
N ILE A 420 17.66 -1.88 10.68
CA ILE A 420 16.51 -2.72 10.41
C ILE A 420 16.90 -3.91 9.55
N ASN A 421 17.72 -3.71 8.54
CA ASN A 421 18.23 -4.76 7.67
C ASN A 421 19.58 -5.28 8.12
N SER A 422 19.73 -6.58 8.18
CA SER A 422 20.94 -7.28 8.64
C SER A 422 21.62 -8.04 7.49
N ILE A 423 22.63 -8.85 7.80
CA ILE A 423 23.26 -9.74 6.82
C ILE A 423 22.45 -11.00 6.53
N ASP A 424 21.37 -11.22 7.24
CA ASP A 424 20.48 -12.38 7.13
C ASP A 424 19.17 -11.98 6.43
N ASP A 425 18.10 -12.78 6.62
CA ASP A 425 16.79 -12.50 6.04
C ASP A 425 15.97 -11.59 6.98
N ASP A 426 15.65 -10.38 6.54
CA ASP A 426 14.73 -9.44 7.20
C ASP A 426 13.46 -9.29 6.35
N SER A 427 12.28 -9.58 6.91
CA SER A 427 11.05 -9.68 6.12
C SER A 427 9.77 -9.46 6.92
N PHE A 428 8.62 -9.43 6.22
CA PHE A 428 7.28 -9.31 6.80
C PHE A 428 7.09 -8.07 7.67
N PHE A 429 7.51 -6.92 7.14
CA PHE A 429 7.32 -5.65 7.82
C PHE A 429 5.84 -5.28 7.93
N ASN A 430 5.43 -4.79 9.11
CA ASN A 430 4.08 -4.34 9.39
C ASN A 430 4.09 -3.12 10.31
N ILE A 431 3.21 -2.16 10.06
CA ILE A 431 2.98 -0.99 10.91
C ILE A 431 1.46 -0.89 11.17
N PRO A 432 1.00 -0.90 12.44
CA PRO A 432 -0.38 -0.58 12.74
C PRO A 432 -0.71 0.88 12.35
N PRO A 433 -1.97 1.23 12.13
CA PRO A 433 -2.36 2.58 11.69
C PRO A 433 -1.93 3.71 12.63
N THR A 434 -1.72 3.42 13.91
CA THR A 434 -1.17 4.38 14.89
C THR A 434 0.24 4.84 14.53
N GLY A 435 0.98 4.04 13.76
CA GLY A 435 2.31 4.36 13.27
C GLY A 435 3.43 4.33 14.31
N GLU A 436 3.14 4.01 15.57
CA GLU A 436 4.12 4.12 16.66
C GLU A 436 5.24 3.08 16.57
N TYR A 437 4.91 1.85 16.18
CA TYR A 437 5.86 0.74 16.10
C TYR A 437 5.79 0.02 14.77
N GLY A 438 6.97 -0.22 14.17
CA GLY A 438 7.14 -1.19 13.09
C GLY A 438 7.48 -2.57 13.66
N TYR A 439 6.92 -3.63 13.07
CA TYR A 439 7.19 -5.03 13.40
C TYR A 439 7.72 -5.77 12.18
N PHE A 440 8.64 -6.69 12.37
CA PHE A 440 9.18 -7.51 11.29
C PHE A 440 9.77 -8.82 11.82
N SER A 441 10.04 -9.75 10.92
CA SER A 441 10.72 -11.01 11.24
C SER A 441 12.18 -10.95 10.79
N ARG A 442 13.09 -11.45 11.63
CA ARG A 442 14.51 -11.61 11.31
C ARG A 442 14.97 -13.02 11.59
N ASN A 443 15.64 -13.65 10.63
CA ASN A 443 16.39 -14.87 10.85
C ASN A 443 17.84 -14.52 11.21
N SER A 444 18.27 -14.83 12.43
CA SER A 444 19.60 -14.45 12.92
C SER A 444 20.59 -15.60 12.83
N ASN A 445 21.61 -15.49 11.97
CA ASN A 445 22.75 -16.41 11.87
C ASN A 445 22.38 -17.89 11.59
N GLY A 446 21.31 -18.14 10.82
CA GLY A 446 20.83 -19.51 10.55
C GLY A 446 20.25 -20.21 11.79
N SER A 447 19.92 -19.44 12.83
CA SER A 447 19.07 -19.84 13.94
C SER A 447 17.60 -19.63 13.57
N ASN A 448 16.71 -19.69 14.54
CA ASN A 448 15.29 -19.48 14.35
C ASN A 448 14.99 -18.01 13.94
N SER A 449 13.92 -17.84 13.23
CA SER A 449 13.35 -16.50 12.95
C SER A 449 12.61 -15.98 14.17
N ASP A 450 12.85 -14.74 14.53
CA ASP A 450 12.24 -14.05 15.66
C ASP A 450 11.50 -12.80 15.18
N ILE A 451 10.49 -12.39 15.96
CA ILE A 451 9.80 -11.11 15.75
C ILE A 451 10.50 -10.01 16.50
N PHE A 452 10.77 -8.92 15.78
CA PHE A 452 11.32 -7.68 16.29
C PHE A 452 10.32 -6.55 16.17
N ARG A 453 10.46 -5.54 17.00
CA ARG A 453 9.78 -4.25 16.87
C ARG A 453 10.77 -3.09 17.03
N PHE A 454 10.42 -1.94 16.50
CA PHE A 454 11.14 -0.68 16.74
C PHE A 454 10.16 0.50 16.73
N GLU A 455 10.50 1.53 17.49
CA GLU A 455 9.74 2.77 17.51
C GLU A 455 9.99 3.55 16.22
N LEU A 456 8.92 3.96 15.53
CA LEU A 456 9.00 4.73 14.31
C LEU A 456 8.71 6.22 14.63
N PRO A 457 9.71 7.12 14.51
CA PRO A 457 9.50 8.55 14.73
C PRO A 457 8.38 9.12 13.86
N LYS A 458 7.63 10.11 14.36
CA LYS A 458 6.48 10.70 13.67
C LYS A 458 6.80 11.21 12.26
N GLU A 459 7.95 11.86 12.10
CA GLU A 459 8.44 12.38 10.82
C GLU A 459 8.74 11.30 9.78
N HIS A 460 8.73 10.05 10.18
CA HIS A 460 9.11 8.89 9.36
C HIS A 460 7.96 7.91 9.13
N GLN A 461 6.80 8.23 9.69
CA GLN A 461 5.58 7.43 9.47
C GLN A 461 5.05 7.62 8.04
N PRO A 462 4.25 6.67 7.52
CA PRO A 462 3.43 6.90 6.33
C PRO A 462 2.55 8.16 6.47
N ASP A 463 1.95 8.63 5.38
CA ASP A 463 1.05 9.76 5.45
C ASP A 463 -0.01 9.54 6.53
N ALA A 464 -0.35 10.59 7.28
CA ALA A 464 -1.25 10.51 8.41
C ALA A 464 -2.62 9.93 8.02
N VAL A 465 -3.15 9.10 8.88
CA VAL A 465 -4.49 8.52 8.74
C VAL A 465 -5.35 8.85 9.96
N VAL A 466 -6.64 8.79 9.77
CA VAL A 466 -7.62 9.01 10.83
C VAL A 466 -8.44 7.75 11.03
N THR A 467 -8.54 7.30 12.26
CA THR A 467 -9.40 6.20 12.65
C THR A 467 -10.78 6.72 13.07
N VAL A 468 -11.81 6.31 12.34
CA VAL A 468 -13.21 6.58 12.69
C VAL A 468 -13.79 5.32 13.35
N ARG A 469 -14.17 5.41 14.60
CA ARG A 469 -14.78 4.33 15.38
C ARG A 469 -16.22 4.65 15.75
N GLY A 470 -17.02 3.63 16.02
CA GLY A 470 -18.37 3.81 16.52
C GLY A 470 -19.13 2.50 16.66
N VAL A 471 -20.38 2.60 17.03
CA VAL A 471 -21.29 1.47 17.13
C VAL A 471 -22.50 1.69 16.23
N VAL A 472 -22.91 0.65 15.51
CA VAL A 472 -24.16 0.67 14.75
C VAL A 472 -25.31 0.23 15.64
N TYR A 473 -26.34 1.07 15.74
CA TYR A 473 -27.53 0.83 16.56
C TYR A 473 -28.81 0.73 15.73
N ASN A 474 -29.71 -0.13 16.13
CA ASN A 474 -31.09 -0.08 15.72
C ASN A 474 -31.82 1.04 16.48
N THR A 475 -32.34 2.05 15.76
CA THR A 475 -33.01 3.22 16.40
C THR A 475 -34.21 2.87 17.24
N LYS A 476 -34.94 1.79 16.94
CA LYS A 476 -36.15 1.37 17.65
C LYS A 476 -35.82 0.61 18.93
N THR A 477 -34.87 -0.32 18.85
CA THR A 477 -34.55 -1.20 20.00
C THR A 477 -33.43 -0.65 20.85
N GLN A 478 -32.68 0.34 20.36
CA GLN A 478 -31.47 0.90 20.95
C GLN A 478 -30.39 -0.16 21.23
N LYS A 479 -30.44 -1.28 20.49
CA LYS A 479 -29.42 -2.34 20.58
C LYS A 479 -28.41 -2.25 19.48
N PRO A 480 -27.15 -2.62 19.75
CA PRO A 480 -26.15 -2.80 18.71
C PRO A 480 -26.59 -3.81 17.66
N MET A 481 -26.12 -3.64 16.43
CA MET A 481 -26.44 -4.53 15.32
C MET A 481 -25.33 -4.57 14.26
N GLN A 482 -25.28 -5.68 13.54
CA GLN A 482 -24.40 -5.81 12.39
C GLN A 482 -24.94 -4.98 11.21
N ALA A 483 -24.01 -4.30 10.51
CA ALA A 483 -24.27 -3.60 9.26
C ALA A 483 -23.03 -3.65 8.38
N ARG A 484 -23.21 -3.53 7.07
CA ARG A 484 -22.13 -3.25 6.13
C ARG A 484 -21.99 -1.75 5.99
N ILE A 485 -20.75 -1.26 6.01
CA ILE A 485 -20.41 0.16 5.94
C ILE A 485 -19.54 0.37 4.72
N PHE A 486 -20.04 1.16 3.78
CA PHE A 486 -19.31 1.63 2.59
C PHE A 486 -18.79 3.02 2.88
N TYR A 487 -17.60 3.35 2.40
CA TYR A 487 -17.08 4.70 2.53
C TYR A 487 -16.55 5.22 1.19
N GLU A 488 -16.80 6.50 0.97
CA GLU A 488 -16.55 7.17 -0.31
C GLU A 488 -15.80 8.49 -0.09
N ARG A 489 -14.99 8.87 -1.07
CA ARG A 489 -14.34 10.17 -1.09
C ARG A 489 -15.29 11.23 -1.68
N LEU A 490 -15.44 12.35 -1.00
CA LEU A 490 -16.27 13.47 -1.45
C LEU A 490 -15.41 14.58 -2.09
N PRO A 491 -15.94 15.37 -3.04
CA PRO A 491 -17.34 15.35 -3.49
C PRO A 491 -17.65 14.33 -4.61
N GLU A 492 -16.65 13.57 -5.08
CA GLU A 492 -16.79 12.70 -6.26
C GLU A 492 -17.76 11.53 -6.03
N GLY A 493 -17.94 11.11 -4.77
CA GLY A 493 -18.74 9.95 -4.39
C GLY A 493 -18.14 8.65 -4.90
N LYS A 494 -16.80 8.61 -5.04
CA LYS A 494 -16.07 7.40 -5.41
C LYS A 494 -15.96 6.51 -4.18
N GLU A 495 -16.56 5.32 -4.24
CA GLU A 495 -16.36 4.29 -3.22
C GLU A 495 -14.89 3.92 -3.14
N ILE A 496 -14.35 3.87 -1.94
CA ILE A 496 -12.94 3.57 -1.65
C ILE A 496 -12.77 2.41 -0.70
N GLY A 497 -13.85 1.84 -0.19
CA GLY A 497 -13.79 0.62 0.59
C GLY A 497 -15.05 0.27 1.37
N THR A 498 -15.03 -0.95 1.91
CA THR A 498 -16.14 -1.51 2.70
C THR A 498 -15.64 -2.20 3.96
N ILE A 499 -16.43 -2.13 5.04
CA ILE A 499 -16.24 -2.91 6.27
C ILE A 499 -17.57 -3.47 6.76
N ASP A 500 -17.50 -4.40 7.70
CA ASP A 500 -18.67 -4.91 8.42
C ASP A 500 -18.51 -4.59 9.92
N SER A 501 -19.58 -4.14 10.60
CA SER A 501 -19.54 -3.96 12.05
C SER A 501 -19.60 -5.32 12.75
N ASP A 502 -19.06 -5.38 13.97
CA ASP A 502 -19.05 -6.60 14.78
C ASP A 502 -20.49 -7.11 15.01
N PRO A 503 -20.77 -8.39 14.76
CA PRO A 503 -22.12 -8.95 14.84
C PRO A 503 -22.70 -8.98 16.24
N PHE A 504 -21.89 -8.77 17.29
CA PHE A 504 -22.33 -8.78 18.70
C PHE A 504 -22.39 -7.41 19.32
N THR A 505 -21.30 -6.65 19.15
CA THR A 505 -21.13 -5.34 19.78
C THR A 505 -21.59 -4.21 18.88
N GLY A 506 -21.79 -4.48 17.56
CA GLY A 506 -22.09 -3.46 16.57
C GLY A 506 -20.93 -2.49 16.31
N GLU A 507 -19.79 -2.68 16.96
CA GLU A 507 -18.62 -1.83 16.82
C GLU A 507 -18.05 -1.89 15.41
N TYR A 508 -17.59 -0.76 14.93
CA TYR A 508 -16.91 -0.65 13.64
C TYR A 508 -15.71 0.29 13.74
N GLN A 509 -14.77 0.12 12.84
CA GLN A 509 -13.61 0.99 12.68
C GLN A 509 -13.27 1.13 11.20
N ILE A 510 -13.11 2.37 10.74
CA ILE A 510 -12.66 2.74 9.40
C ILE A 510 -11.36 3.50 9.55
N ILE A 511 -10.40 3.24 8.66
CA ILE A 511 -9.15 4.00 8.59
C ILE A 511 -9.18 4.79 7.30
N LEU A 512 -9.05 6.11 7.40
CA LEU A 512 -9.16 7.05 6.29
C LEU A 512 -7.88 7.87 6.15
N PRO A 513 -7.28 7.96 4.95
CA PRO A 513 -6.19 8.90 4.69
C PRO A 513 -6.61 10.35 4.99
N SER A 514 -5.69 11.16 5.50
CA SER A 514 -5.92 12.59 5.74
C SER A 514 -6.01 13.39 4.42
N GLY A 515 -6.39 14.66 4.49
CA GLY A 515 -6.41 15.58 3.36
C GLY A 515 -7.63 15.49 2.44
N ALA A 516 -8.74 14.85 2.87
CA ALA A 516 -9.98 14.78 2.11
C ALA A 516 -11.24 14.75 3.00
N GLU A 517 -12.40 14.99 2.39
CA GLU A 517 -13.71 14.77 3.02
C GLU A 517 -14.25 13.40 2.63
N TYR A 518 -14.83 12.68 3.59
CA TYR A 518 -15.37 11.33 3.38
C TYR A 518 -16.83 11.23 3.81
N GLY A 519 -17.60 10.50 2.99
CA GLY A 519 -18.92 10.01 3.34
C GLY A 519 -18.86 8.54 3.69
N TYR A 520 -19.65 8.08 4.64
CA TYR A 520 -19.82 6.66 4.91
C TYR A 520 -21.28 6.30 5.13
N LEU A 521 -21.66 5.14 4.62
CA LEU A 521 -23.01 4.63 4.53
C LEU A 521 -23.09 3.29 5.23
N ALA A 522 -23.96 3.17 6.24
CA ALA A 522 -24.27 1.89 6.86
C ALA A 522 -25.55 1.30 6.25
N GLU A 523 -25.51 0.03 5.89
CA GLU A 523 -26.63 -0.74 5.33
C GLU A 523 -26.86 -2.05 6.08
N ALA A 524 -28.13 -2.40 6.27
CA ALA A 524 -28.55 -3.71 6.75
C ALA A 524 -29.91 -4.06 6.13
N GLU A 525 -30.17 -5.35 5.92
CA GLU A 525 -31.45 -5.83 5.36
C GLU A 525 -32.63 -5.42 6.24
N GLY A 526 -33.63 -4.81 5.63
CA GLY A 526 -34.84 -4.31 6.32
C GLY A 526 -34.67 -2.96 7.03
N TYR A 527 -33.56 -2.27 6.78
CA TYR A 527 -33.28 -0.94 7.33
C TYR A 527 -33.00 0.09 6.24
N VAL A 528 -33.27 1.34 6.55
CA VAL A 528 -32.87 2.47 5.71
C VAL A 528 -31.38 2.72 5.91
N ALA A 529 -30.64 2.80 4.81
CA ALA A 529 -29.24 3.17 4.81
C ALA A 529 -29.02 4.58 5.39
N ILE A 530 -28.04 4.72 6.26
CA ILE A 530 -27.72 5.99 6.95
C ILE A 530 -26.34 6.48 6.56
N ASN A 531 -26.27 7.76 6.22
CA ASN A 531 -25.02 8.46 5.89
C ASN A 531 -24.48 9.23 7.09
N ALA A 532 -23.16 9.25 7.17
CA ALA A 532 -22.42 10.20 7.99
C ALA A 532 -21.21 10.72 7.18
N ASN A 533 -20.71 11.90 7.52
CA ASN A 533 -19.55 12.51 6.89
C ASN A 533 -18.51 12.84 7.94
N VAL A 534 -17.25 12.84 7.50
CA VAL A 534 -16.12 13.35 8.25
C VAL A 534 -15.25 14.19 7.30
N ASP A 535 -14.90 15.39 7.75
CA ASP A 535 -13.99 16.30 7.04
C ASP A 535 -12.60 16.17 7.66
N LEU A 536 -11.64 15.67 6.88
CA LEU A 536 -10.24 15.45 7.25
C LEU A 536 -9.29 16.30 6.39
N THR A 537 -9.80 17.34 5.71
CA THR A 537 -9.01 18.19 4.79
C THR A 537 -7.85 18.91 5.48
N ASP A 538 -8.03 19.29 6.74
CA ASP A 538 -7.05 20.04 7.53
C ASP A 538 -6.35 19.14 8.60
N THR A 539 -6.44 17.81 8.49
CA THR A 539 -5.82 16.89 9.45
C THR A 539 -4.41 16.56 8.99
N GLU A 540 -3.41 16.87 9.79
CA GLU A 540 -1.98 16.65 9.51
C GLU A 540 -1.36 15.50 10.31
N ASP A 541 -1.98 15.11 11.43
CA ASP A 541 -1.51 14.05 12.33
C ASP A 541 -2.53 12.90 12.44
N TYR A 542 -2.07 11.74 12.90
CA TYR A 542 -2.99 10.65 13.30
C TYR A 542 -4.05 11.16 14.27
N GLY A 543 -5.29 10.78 14.03
CA GLY A 543 -6.43 11.15 14.84
C GLY A 543 -7.45 10.04 15.01
N GLU A 544 -8.24 10.13 16.08
CA GLU A 544 -9.36 9.22 16.33
C GLU A 544 -10.66 10.01 16.48
N PHE A 545 -11.70 9.58 15.78
CA PHE A 545 -13.05 10.11 15.87
C PHE A 545 -14.03 9.03 16.27
N THR A 546 -14.96 9.37 17.18
CA THR A 546 -16.06 8.47 17.52
C THR A 546 -17.35 8.96 16.89
N LYS A 547 -18.03 8.06 16.15
CA LYS A 547 -19.30 8.34 15.48
C LYS A 547 -20.20 7.12 15.47
N ASP A 548 -21.28 7.15 16.26
CA ASP A 548 -22.29 6.10 16.22
C ASP A 548 -23.23 6.27 15.02
N LEU A 549 -23.69 5.15 14.47
CA LEU A 549 -24.63 5.08 13.36
C LEU A 549 -25.95 4.46 13.82
N PHE A 550 -27.08 5.09 13.42
CA PHE A 550 -28.40 4.72 13.90
C PHE A 550 -29.29 4.30 12.75
N LEU A 551 -29.36 3.00 12.45
CA LEU A 551 -30.17 2.44 11.37
C LEU A 551 -31.66 2.45 11.73
N VAL A 552 -32.48 2.94 10.82
CA VAL A 552 -33.92 3.06 10.97
C VAL A 552 -34.60 1.87 10.27
N PRO A 553 -35.39 1.03 10.97
CA PRO A 553 -36.11 -0.06 10.32
C PRO A 553 -37.11 0.47 9.31
N ILE A 554 -37.25 -0.21 8.17
CA ILE A 554 -38.26 0.12 7.12
C ILE A 554 -39.63 -0.29 7.62
N GLU A 555 -40.32 0.60 8.32
CA GLU A 555 -41.65 0.42 8.85
C GLU A 555 -42.46 1.71 8.82
N THR A 556 -43.77 1.61 8.81
CA THR A 556 -44.69 2.77 8.82
C THR A 556 -44.39 3.71 9.98
N GLY A 557 -44.33 5.00 9.69
CA GLY A 557 -44.01 6.06 10.65
C GLY A 557 -42.52 6.27 10.91
N ALA A 558 -41.65 5.43 10.36
CA ALA A 558 -40.21 5.61 10.44
C ALA A 558 -39.78 6.93 9.75
N LYS A 559 -38.92 7.69 10.43
CA LYS A 559 -38.45 9.01 9.99
C LYS A 559 -36.95 8.99 9.78
N VAL A 560 -36.53 9.42 8.60
CA VAL A 560 -35.12 9.43 8.20
C VAL A 560 -34.71 10.82 7.75
N ARG A 561 -33.62 11.33 8.29
CA ARG A 561 -32.99 12.56 7.85
C ARG A 561 -32.08 12.26 6.68
N LEU A 562 -32.20 13.04 5.60
CA LEU A 562 -31.28 13.01 4.47
C LEU A 562 -30.13 14.00 4.73
N ASN A 563 -28.99 13.49 5.14
CA ASN A 563 -27.87 14.31 5.61
C ASN A 563 -27.15 15.05 4.47
N ASN A 564 -27.12 14.47 3.26
CA ASN A 564 -26.37 14.97 2.11
C ASN A 564 -27.27 15.62 1.05
N ILE A 565 -28.24 16.45 1.45
CA ILE A 565 -29.09 17.21 0.55
C ILE A 565 -28.71 18.70 0.62
N PHE A 566 -28.07 19.17 -0.41
CA PHE A 566 -27.51 20.52 -0.48
C PHE A 566 -28.29 21.41 -1.45
N PHE A 567 -28.55 22.65 -1.02
CA PHE A 567 -29.16 23.71 -1.82
C PHE A 567 -28.28 24.96 -1.77
N ASP A 568 -28.32 25.76 -2.81
CA ASP A 568 -27.77 27.11 -2.72
C ASP A 568 -28.54 27.96 -1.71
N PHE A 569 -27.86 28.97 -1.18
CA PHE A 569 -28.51 29.92 -0.28
C PHE A 569 -29.76 30.51 -0.93
N ASP A 570 -30.86 30.45 -0.19
CA ASP A 570 -32.18 30.93 -0.61
C ASP A 570 -32.77 30.29 -1.89
N LYS A 571 -32.26 29.15 -2.31
CA LYS A 571 -32.75 28.41 -3.47
C LYS A 571 -33.28 27.01 -3.09
N SER A 572 -34.01 26.41 -4.04
CA SER A 572 -34.52 25.05 -3.99
C SER A 572 -33.95 24.17 -5.13
N THR A 573 -32.90 24.64 -5.83
CA THR A 573 -32.19 23.82 -6.82
C THR A 573 -31.23 22.90 -6.10
N LEU A 574 -31.35 21.60 -6.37
CA LEU A 574 -30.45 20.58 -5.84
C LEU A 574 -29.04 20.76 -6.41
N LYS A 575 -28.02 20.65 -5.59
CA LYS A 575 -26.62 20.56 -6.04
C LYS A 575 -26.29 19.13 -6.44
N GLU A 576 -25.30 18.96 -7.31
CA GLU A 576 -24.85 17.65 -7.77
C GLU A 576 -24.39 16.76 -6.61
N ALA A 577 -23.77 17.32 -5.60
CA ALA A 577 -23.38 16.62 -4.37
C ALA A 577 -24.56 15.95 -3.62
N SER A 578 -25.82 16.30 -3.94
CA SER A 578 -27.02 15.63 -3.37
C SER A 578 -27.42 14.36 -4.12
N PHE A 579 -26.94 14.15 -5.33
CA PHE A 579 -27.43 13.06 -6.18
C PHE A 579 -27.08 11.67 -5.67
N PRO A 580 -25.89 11.41 -5.07
CA PRO A 580 -25.61 10.11 -4.46
C PRO A 580 -26.64 9.72 -3.41
N GLU A 581 -26.98 10.63 -2.50
CA GLU A 581 -28.01 10.40 -1.46
C GLU A 581 -29.38 10.08 -2.05
N LEU A 582 -29.79 10.84 -3.07
CA LEU A 582 -31.08 10.62 -3.73
C LEU A 582 -31.14 9.32 -4.53
N LYS A 583 -30.02 8.88 -5.12
CA LYS A 583 -29.91 7.57 -5.77
C LYS A 583 -30.16 6.42 -4.78
N ARG A 584 -29.69 6.55 -3.54
CA ARG A 584 -29.91 5.56 -2.49
C ARG A 584 -31.39 5.49 -2.08
N VAL A 585 -32.07 6.64 -1.96
CA VAL A 585 -33.52 6.66 -1.73
C VAL A 585 -34.25 5.98 -2.89
N ILE A 586 -33.83 6.21 -4.13
CA ILE A 586 -34.39 5.55 -5.33
C ILE A 586 -34.19 4.03 -5.22
N GLN A 587 -32.99 3.59 -4.89
CA GLN A 587 -32.68 2.17 -4.76
C GLN A 587 -33.54 1.51 -3.66
N MET A 588 -33.59 2.12 -2.48
CA MET A 588 -34.43 1.65 -1.37
C MET A 588 -35.92 1.54 -1.79
N MET A 589 -36.45 2.53 -2.51
CA MET A 589 -37.84 2.49 -3.01
C MET A 589 -38.04 1.45 -4.13
N LYS A 590 -37.04 1.16 -4.96
CA LYS A 590 -37.10 0.10 -5.97
C LYS A 590 -37.07 -1.29 -5.35
N GLU A 591 -36.28 -1.48 -4.32
CA GLU A 591 -36.18 -2.74 -3.55
C GLU A 591 -37.43 -3.00 -2.68
N ASN A 592 -38.13 -1.93 -2.28
CA ASN A 592 -39.35 -2.00 -1.46
C ASN A 592 -40.53 -1.35 -2.20
N PRO A 593 -41.16 -2.06 -3.17
CA PRO A 593 -42.19 -1.47 -4.05
C PRO A 593 -43.45 -0.96 -3.33
N ASP A 594 -43.76 -1.48 -2.17
CA ASP A 594 -44.93 -1.08 -1.38
C ASP A 594 -44.70 0.15 -0.48
N VAL A 595 -43.43 0.58 -0.31
CA VAL A 595 -43.06 1.74 0.52
C VAL A 595 -43.50 3.04 -0.15
N ARG A 596 -44.22 3.87 0.62
CA ARG A 596 -44.63 5.25 0.27
C ARG A 596 -43.90 6.23 1.15
N LEU A 597 -43.49 7.38 0.63
CA LEU A 597 -42.71 8.40 1.36
C LEU A 597 -43.41 9.76 1.38
N SER A 598 -43.43 10.42 2.55
CA SER A 598 -43.62 11.86 2.68
C SER A 598 -42.27 12.55 2.79
N ILE A 599 -41.92 13.37 1.79
CA ILE A 599 -40.70 14.18 1.81
C ILE A 599 -40.99 15.50 2.51
N GLU A 600 -40.30 15.74 3.63
CA GLU A 600 -40.54 16.87 4.51
C GLU A 600 -39.33 17.86 4.50
N GLY A 601 -39.59 19.12 4.18
CA GLY A 601 -38.58 20.18 4.18
C GLY A 601 -38.66 21.05 5.45
N HIS A 602 -37.49 21.47 5.94
CA HIS A 602 -37.33 22.33 7.13
C HIS A 602 -36.36 23.47 6.85
N THR A 603 -36.49 24.55 7.61
CA THR A 603 -35.57 25.71 7.60
C THR A 603 -35.10 26.05 9.01
N ASP A 604 -34.07 26.90 9.10
CA ASP A 604 -33.73 27.60 10.32
C ASP A 604 -34.77 28.69 10.67
N ASN A 605 -34.49 29.48 11.72
CA ASN A 605 -35.37 30.53 12.21
C ASN A 605 -35.28 31.87 11.44
N ILE A 606 -34.39 32.00 10.45
CA ILE A 606 -34.21 33.25 9.70
C ILE A 606 -35.33 33.43 8.69
N GLY A 607 -35.93 34.61 8.66
CA GLY A 607 -37.04 34.95 7.78
C GLY A 607 -38.43 34.77 8.38
N THR A 608 -39.50 35.14 7.63
CA THR A 608 -40.89 35.03 8.07
C THR A 608 -41.37 33.56 8.01
N VAL A 609 -42.43 33.24 8.84
CA VAL A 609 -43.03 31.90 8.84
C VAL A 609 -43.52 31.51 7.45
N ALA A 610 -44.28 32.38 6.80
CA ALA A 610 -44.85 32.12 5.47
C ALA A 610 -43.78 31.91 4.38
N TYR A 611 -42.70 32.66 4.45
CA TYR A 611 -41.57 32.51 3.57
C TYR A 611 -40.88 31.13 3.75
N ASN A 612 -40.56 30.76 4.99
CA ASN A 612 -39.90 29.53 5.32
C ASN A 612 -40.73 28.29 4.98
N VAL A 613 -42.04 28.32 5.19
CA VAL A 613 -42.95 27.25 4.76
C VAL A 613 -42.85 27.06 3.24
N LYS A 614 -42.98 28.14 2.44
CA LYS A 614 -42.86 28.06 0.97
C LYS A 614 -41.47 27.62 0.49
N LEU A 615 -40.38 28.01 1.15
CA LEU A 615 -39.05 27.62 0.80
C LEU A 615 -38.82 26.12 1.06
N SER A 616 -39.23 25.64 2.24
CA SER A 616 -39.11 24.23 2.61
C SER A 616 -39.98 23.32 1.75
N GLU A 617 -41.21 23.75 1.39
CA GLU A 617 -42.08 23.03 0.45
C GLU A 617 -41.44 22.92 -0.95
N ARG A 618 -40.85 24.02 -1.48
CA ARG A 618 -40.15 24.00 -2.76
C ARG A 618 -38.92 23.06 -2.74
N ARG A 619 -38.20 22.99 -1.62
CA ARG A 619 -37.07 22.06 -1.44
C ARG A 619 -37.51 20.59 -1.44
N ALA A 620 -38.57 20.27 -0.68
CA ALA A 620 -39.16 18.94 -0.69
C ALA A 620 -39.67 18.56 -2.10
N ALA A 621 -40.34 19.49 -2.80
CA ALA A 621 -40.79 19.29 -4.17
C ALA A 621 -39.65 19.07 -5.19
N ALA A 622 -38.48 19.70 -4.97
CA ALA A 622 -37.30 19.47 -5.82
C ALA A 622 -36.76 18.04 -5.65
N VAL A 623 -36.77 17.51 -4.44
CA VAL A 623 -36.41 16.11 -4.17
C VAL A 623 -37.42 15.17 -4.85
N VAL A 624 -38.71 15.37 -4.64
CA VAL A 624 -39.78 14.55 -5.28
C VAL A 624 -39.66 14.59 -6.81
N LYS A 625 -39.37 15.75 -7.39
CA LYS A 625 -39.14 15.88 -8.82
C LYS A 625 -37.98 15.01 -9.30
N TYR A 626 -36.85 15.01 -8.58
CA TYR A 626 -35.71 14.18 -8.91
C TYR A 626 -36.04 12.68 -8.81
N LEU A 627 -36.73 12.24 -7.76
CA LEU A 627 -37.17 10.85 -7.60
C LEU A 627 -38.07 10.42 -8.76
N LYS A 628 -39.03 11.28 -9.18
CA LYS A 628 -39.89 11.04 -10.34
C LYS A 628 -39.09 10.92 -11.64
N GLU A 629 -38.14 11.79 -11.88
CA GLU A 629 -37.29 11.77 -13.08
C GLU A 629 -36.41 10.51 -13.15
N ASN A 630 -36.30 9.76 -12.04
CA ASN A 630 -35.60 8.47 -11.92
C ASN A 630 -36.56 7.27 -11.70
N ASP A 631 -37.77 7.35 -12.29
CA ASP A 631 -38.74 6.26 -12.40
C ASP A 631 -39.45 5.86 -11.09
N ILE A 632 -39.49 6.74 -10.08
CA ILE A 632 -40.34 6.51 -8.90
C ILE A 632 -41.78 7.03 -9.15
N ASP A 633 -42.77 6.17 -8.92
CA ASP A 633 -44.18 6.52 -9.11
C ASP A 633 -44.60 7.65 -8.14
N MET A 634 -45.19 8.72 -8.69
CA MET A 634 -45.69 9.87 -7.94
C MET A 634 -46.77 9.51 -6.90
N ASN A 635 -47.51 8.43 -7.10
CA ASN A 635 -48.50 7.96 -6.12
C ASN A 635 -47.86 7.47 -4.83
N ARG A 636 -46.59 7.19 -4.86
CA ARG A 636 -45.79 6.77 -3.70
C ARG A 636 -45.12 7.93 -2.97
N LEU A 637 -45.31 9.17 -3.44
CA LEU A 637 -44.59 10.35 -2.95
C LEU A 637 -45.54 11.46 -2.53
N GLU A 638 -45.33 11.98 -1.32
CA GLU A 638 -45.97 13.18 -0.79
C GLU A 638 -44.92 14.26 -0.48
N THR A 639 -45.33 15.54 -0.48
CA THR A 639 -44.46 16.66 -0.11
C THR A 639 -45.04 17.47 1.02
N LYS A 640 -44.20 17.93 1.96
CA LYS A 640 -44.61 18.79 3.05
C LYS A 640 -43.53 19.80 3.43
N GLY A 641 -43.90 21.06 3.60
CA GLY A 641 -43.01 22.11 4.06
C GLY A 641 -43.39 22.55 5.47
N TRP A 642 -42.47 22.35 6.42
CA TRP A 642 -42.68 22.75 7.82
C TRP A 642 -42.10 24.12 8.16
N GLY A 643 -41.27 24.70 7.23
CA GLY A 643 -40.54 25.91 7.54
C GLY A 643 -39.72 25.76 8.82
N LYS A 644 -39.81 26.76 9.70
CA LYS A 644 -39.11 26.79 11.00
C LYS A 644 -39.89 26.23 12.18
N SER A 645 -41.04 25.58 11.93
CA SER A 645 -41.94 25.16 13.02
C SER A 645 -41.51 23.89 13.78
N LYS A 646 -40.56 23.13 13.22
CA LYS A 646 -40.06 21.89 13.81
C LYS A 646 -38.50 21.88 13.84
N PRO A 647 -37.88 22.72 14.71
CA PRO A 647 -36.43 22.68 14.87
C PRO A 647 -36.02 21.39 15.59
N LEU A 648 -34.87 20.82 15.22
CA LEU A 648 -34.27 19.69 15.94
C LEU A 648 -33.41 20.15 17.11
N VAL A 649 -32.74 21.29 16.94
CA VAL A 649 -31.81 21.88 17.90
C VAL A 649 -32.04 23.39 18.00
N SER A 650 -31.47 24.05 19.02
CA SER A 650 -31.50 25.52 19.09
C SER A 650 -30.92 26.17 17.83
N ASN A 651 -31.49 27.31 17.44
CA ASN A 651 -30.98 28.11 16.31
C ASN A 651 -29.96 29.17 16.76
N ASP A 652 -29.48 29.13 18.00
CA ASP A 652 -28.61 30.15 18.58
C ASP A 652 -27.17 30.05 18.01
N ASP A 653 -26.78 28.88 17.58
CA ASP A 653 -25.51 28.62 16.91
C ASP A 653 -25.71 28.48 15.39
N GLU A 654 -24.86 29.17 14.61
CA GLU A 654 -24.93 29.14 13.14
C GLU A 654 -24.48 27.81 12.55
N ILE A 655 -23.39 27.26 13.05
CA ILE A 655 -22.77 26.02 12.54
C ILE A 655 -23.46 24.80 13.14
N GLY A 656 -23.58 24.73 14.46
CA GLY A 656 -24.15 23.56 15.13
C GLY A 656 -25.70 23.54 15.16
N GLY A 657 -26.38 24.69 15.11
CA GLY A 657 -27.83 24.78 15.31
C GLY A 657 -28.62 25.01 14.02
N ARG A 658 -28.36 26.13 13.33
CA ARG A 658 -29.15 26.50 12.15
C ARG A 658 -28.92 25.57 10.98
N GLU A 659 -27.71 25.07 10.78
CA GLU A 659 -27.40 24.13 9.71
C GLU A 659 -28.15 22.80 9.89
N ILE A 660 -28.17 22.25 11.09
CA ILE A 660 -28.93 21.03 11.42
C ILE A 660 -30.42 21.22 11.16
N ASN A 661 -30.97 22.44 11.38
CA ASN A 661 -32.38 22.75 11.15
C ASN A 661 -32.71 22.94 9.66
N ARG A 662 -31.76 23.31 8.80
CA ARG A 662 -31.91 23.37 7.31
C ARG A 662 -31.77 21.99 6.71
N ARG A 663 -32.81 21.19 6.76
CA ARG A 663 -32.77 19.78 6.36
C ARG A 663 -33.95 19.33 5.53
N VAL A 664 -33.82 18.18 4.90
CA VAL A 664 -34.90 17.40 4.30
C VAL A 664 -34.96 16.05 5.03
N GLU A 665 -36.17 15.60 5.31
CA GLU A 665 -36.45 14.30 5.92
C GLU A 665 -37.46 13.56 5.05
N PHE A 666 -37.52 12.23 5.17
CA PHE A 666 -38.68 11.49 4.70
C PHE A 666 -39.31 10.67 5.83
N ILE A 667 -40.60 10.43 5.70
CA ILE A 667 -41.36 9.57 6.59
C ILE A 667 -41.98 8.45 5.76
N ILE A 668 -41.85 7.20 6.22
CA ILE A 668 -42.51 6.05 5.60
C ILE A 668 -44.00 6.10 5.96
N LEU A 669 -44.88 6.14 4.97
CA LEU A 669 -46.31 6.23 5.13
C LEU A 669 -46.95 4.84 5.27
N GLU A 670 -48.14 4.78 5.86
CA GLU A 670 -49.00 3.59 5.77
C GLU A 670 -49.43 3.34 4.32
N ASP A 671 -49.68 2.07 4.01
CA ASP A 671 -50.21 1.63 2.72
C ASP A 671 -51.61 2.23 2.45
#